data_67cda8e003c94d3a6173a5e3366d35ff
#
_entry.id   67cda8e003c94d3a6173a5e3366d35ff
#
_cell.length_a   1.000
_cell.length_b   1.000
_cell.length_c   1.000
_cell.angle_alpha   90.00
_cell.angle_beta   90.00
_cell.angle_gamma   90.00
#
_symmetry.space_group_name_H-M   'P 1'
#
loop_
_entity.id
_entity.type
_entity.pdbx_description
1 polymer ?
#
loop_
_entity_poly.entity_id
_entity_poly.type
_entity_poly.pdbx_seq_one_letter_code
_entity_poly.pdbx_strand_id
1 'polypeptide(L)'
;MFFRFFVVMGAQVGDCPSRCHCEEDGMLQRVDCSDLGLTEIPANLSVFTSYLDLSMNNLTLLSSGALSNLHFLEELRLAGNDLTHIPKGAFYGLFNLKVLMLQNNQLRRVPGEALQNLRNLQSLRLDANHISSVPRGCFDGLQSLRHLWLDDNSLTEVPVDALGALSSLQAMTLALNRITHIPDRAFTNLSSLVVLHLNNNRIRTLGTQCFDGLHSLETLDLNYNNLEEFPIAIRALSNLKELGFHSNNIKSIPEQAFTGNPTLLTIFFYDNPIQFVGQSAFQHLPELRTLSLNGAAEITEFPDLTGTKSLESLLQWISFLSPSHRDLSYNMIQSLPSFRGCEKIQKIDLHHNEIEELQADTFQGLTSLRSLDLAWNKLSSLNPLSFSSLPALIKLDLTSNRLSYLPVSGLHGLTHLKLAGNEDLQELLPAESLPKLRVMELPYAFQCCAFVSCEKHSSPWDRDNNNNGKDDFGRREGILSNQEDHEDFLLDFDDEPKSHHTVQCSPSPGPFRPCHHLFGSWLIRVGVWVIATLSLVCNTLVMVSIFLSPSFLSPVKLLIGLLALVNSLMGLWSATLATVDALTFGSFGRYGARWESSTGCKLTGFVSIFASETSIFLLTVAALERGLSVRRGKAAEGKTSTGTLRLVAALCFLLGLAITLLPLLGDYGVSSICLPMPYEEPSSLGFMVALVLVNSLCYLIMTVTYARLYCSLEKGEPDSLWDCSMIRHVAWLLFTNCLLYFPVAFLSFSSLLKLPSVGPEVVKSVLLVVVPLPACLNPLLYVLFNPHFREDLGLLHRRTRGALHLSRPRRLSLVSLNSEDAEKQSCDSTQALVTFGVSEEEEESRGAGQQPSAEAHHPPVAFIPCR
;
A
#
# COMPACT_ATOMS: atom_id res chain seq x y z
N MET A 1 -75.34 -15.93 -39.13
CA MET A 1 -75.89 -14.58 -39.32
C MET A 1 -75.63 -13.70 -38.11
N PHE A 2 -74.37 -13.74 -37.60
CA PHE A 2 -73.89 -12.95 -36.41
C PHE A 2 -72.46 -12.41 -36.58
N PHE A 3 -72.04 -12.23 -37.82
CA PHE A 3 -70.70 -11.82 -38.20
C PHE A 3 -70.65 -10.52 -39.03
N ARG A 4 -71.62 -9.64 -38.90
CA ARG A 4 -71.66 -8.41 -39.69
C ARG A 4 -72.29 -7.22 -38.96
N PHE A 5 -71.84 -6.97 -37.77
CA PHE A 5 -72.21 -5.70 -37.08
C PHE A 5 -71.07 -5.05 -36.22
N PHE A 6 -69.89 -5.29 -36.61
CA PHE A 6 -68.68 -4.62 -35.87
C PHE A 6 -67.70 -3.95 -36.83
N VAL A 7 -68.25 -3.43 -37.96
CA VAL A 7 -67.41 -2.58 -38.82
C VAL A 7 -68.28 -1.33 -39.07
N VAL A 8 -68.28 -0.41 -38.24
CA VAL A 8 -68.43 1.06 -38.36
C VAL A 8 -68.49 1.67 -36.97
N MET A 9 -67.44 1.75 -36.29
CA MET A 9 -66.92 2.88 -35.50
C MET A 9 -65.46 2.89 -35.76
N GLY A 10 -65.00 3.67 -36.72
CA GLY A 10 -63.67 4.11 -36.86
C GLY A 10 -63.37 4.98 -35.59
N ALA A 11 -63.04 4.35 -34.47
CA ALA A 11 -62.31 5.02 -33.49
C ALA A 11 -60.95 5.32 -34.15
N GLN A 12 -60.72 6.56 -34.51
CA GLN A 12 -59.43 7.07 -34.89
C GLN A 12 -58.53 6.63 -33.76
N VAL A 13 -57.60 5.66 -34.03
CA VAL A 13 -56.43 5.43 -33.22
C VAL A 13 -55.75 6.80 -33.18
N GLY A 14 -55.75 7.46 -32.05
CA GLY A 14 -55.20 8.80 -31.91
C GLY A 14 -53.74 8.72 -32.41
N ASP A 15 -53.37 9.63 -33.33
CA ASP A 15 -52.02 9.77 -33.79
C ASP A 15 -51.06 9.94 -32.60
N CYS A 16 -49.92 9.26 -32.62
CA CYS A 16 -48.89 9.42 -31.59
C CYS A 16 -48.51 10.91 -31.44
N PRO A 17 -48.46 11.47 -30.26
CA PRO A 17 -48.08 12.88 -30.07
C PRO A 17 -46.72 13.15 -30.73
N SER A 18 -46.59 14.30 -31.37
CA SER A 18 -45.35 14.70 -32.04
C SER A 18 -44.18 14.66 -31.06
N ARG A 19 -43.07 14.03 -31.48
CA ARG A 19 -41.87 13.79 -30.73
C ARG A 19 -41.88 12.64 -29.71
N CYS A 20 -43.02 12.06 -29.36
CA CYS A 20 -43.13 10.89 -28.51
C CYS A 20 -42.96 9.60 -29.33
N HIS A 21 -42.54 8.53 -28.65
CA HIS A 21 -42.48 7.18 -29.21
C HIS A 21 -43.71 6.41 -28.71
N CYS A 22 -44.42 5.78 -29.65
CA CYS A 22 -45.62 4.99 -29.33
C CYS A 22 -45.46 3.55 -29.80
N GLU A 23 -45.80 2.63 -28.90
CA GLU A 23 -45.82 1.20 -29.17
C GLU A 23 -47.24 0.67 -28.97
N GLU A 24 -47.74 -0.16 -29.88
CA GLU A 24 -49.03 -0.82 -29.75
C GLU A 24 -48.89 -2.12 -28.98
N ASP A 25 -49.68 -2.28 -27.93
CA ASP A 25 -49.81 -3.49 -27.12
C ASP A 25 -51.23 -4.02 -27.21
N GLY A 26 -51.52 -4.72 -28.32
CA GLY A 26 -52.85 -5.20 -28.65
C GLY A 26 -53.83 -4.06 -29.01
N MET A 27 -54.81 -3.79 -28.13
CA MET A 27 -55.74 -2.66 -28.27
C MET A 27 -55.32 -1.44 -27.47
N LEU A 28 -54.27 -1.59 -26.66
CA LEU A 28 -53.74 -0.52 -25.78
C LEU A 28 -52.47 0.09 -26.40
N GLN A 29 -52.09 1.26 -25.94
CA GLN A 29 -50.93 1.98 -26.44
C GLN A 29 -50.02 2.35 -25.29
N ARG A 30 -48.72 2.13 -25.49
CA ARG A 30 -47.65 2.64 -24.65
C ARG A 30 -47.08 3.90 -25.29
N VAL A 31 -47.00 5.00 -24.53
CA VAL A 31 -46.53 6.29 -25.03
C VAL A 31 -45.34 6.72 -24.18
N ASP A 32 -44.20 6.86 -24.82
CA ASP A 32 -42.96 7.36 -24.20
C ASP A 32 -42.66 8.75 -24.76
N CYS A 33 -42.69 9.75 -23.87
CA CYS A 33 -42.38 11.14 -24.15
C CYS A 33 -41.28 11.63 -23.19
N SER A 34 -40.37 10.74 -22.71
CA SER A 34 -39.29 11.06 -21.79
C SER A 34 -38.19 11.89 -22.49
N ASP A 35 -37.56 12.77 -21.74
CA ASP A 35 -36.36 13.58 -22.13
C ASP A 35 -36.54 14.41 -23.41
N LEU A 36 -37.73 14.99 -23.60
CA LEU A 36 -38.08 15.81 -24.78
C LEU A 36 -38.06 17.32 -24.50
N GLY A 37 -37.73 17.73 -23.26
CA GLY A 37 -37.80 19.13 -22.82
C GLY A 37 -39.21 19.70 -22.83
N LEU A 38 -40.23 18.88 -22.58
CA LEU A 38 -41.64 19.28 -22.57
C LEU A 38 -41.93 20.18 -21.34
N THR A 39 -42.64 21.26 -21.56
CA THR A 39 -43.12 22.16 -20.52
C THR A 39 -44.60 21.96 -20.17
N GLU A 40 -45.32 21.25 -21.06
CA GLU A 40 -46.74 20.91 -20.91
C GLU A 40 -47.00 19.47 -21.37
N ILE A 41 -48.07 18.85 -20.89
CA ILE A 41 -48.53 17.53 -21.31
C ILE A 41 -48.91 17.59 -22.79
N PRO A 42 -48.44 16.61 -23.63
CA PRO A 42 -48.77 16.58 -25.04
C PRO A 42 -50.30 16.51 -25.27
N ALA A 43 -50.79 17.31 -26.20
CA ALA A 43 -52.14 17.20 -26.66
C ALA A 43 -52.32 15.91 -27.53
N ASN A 44 -53.53 15.41 -27.65
CA ASN A 44 -53.87 14.26 -28.54
C ASN A 44 -53.34 12.89 -28.04
N LEU A 45 -53.19 12.69 -26.74
CA LEU A 45 -52.98 11.36 -26.15
C LEU A 45 -54.19 10.46 -26.47
N SER A 46 -53.93 9.22 -26.94
CA SER A 46 -54.97 8.23 -27.21
C SER A 46 -55.70 7.83 -25.93
N VAL A 47 -57.03 7.72 -26.01
CA VAL A 47 -57.85 7.22 -24.86
C VAL A 47 -57.48 5.78 -24.48
N PHE A 48 -56.80 5.04 -25.36
CA PHE A 48 -56.35 3.68 -25.14
C PHE A 48 -54.92 3.62 -24.54
N THR A 49 -54.32 4.76 -24.15
CA THR A 49 -53.02 4.79 -23.53
C THR A 49 -53.08 4.06 -22.18
N SER A 50 -52.26 3.02 -22.02
CA SER A 50 -52.09 2.22 -20.80
C SER A 50 -50.84 2.59 -20.01
N TYR A 51 -49.80 3.09 -20.69
CA TYR A 51 -48.54 3.54 -20.14
C TYR A 51 -48.21 4.89 -20.75
N LEU A 52 -47.86 5.84 -19.86
CA LEU A 52 -47.42 7.16 -20.28
C LEU A 52 -46.17 7.58 -19.47
N ASP A 53 -45.07 7.78 -20.20
CA ASP A 53 -43.81 8.29 -19.62
C ASP A 53 -43.60 9.74 -20.06
N LEU A 54 -43.55 10.62 -19.06
CA LEU A 54 -43.27 12.06 -19.18
C LEU A 54 -42.05 12.42 -18.32
N SER A 55 -41.23 11.46 -17.97
CA SER A 55 -40.06 11.65 -17.10
C SER A 55 -39.01 12.51 -17.79
N MET A 56 -38.15 13.15 -16.98
CA MET A 56 -37.00 13.94 -17.43
C MET A 56 -37.37 15.09 -18.38
N ASN A 57 -38.48 15.77 -18.08
CA ASN A 57 -38.94 16.94 -18.82
C ASN A 57 -38.92 18.20 -17.92
N ASN A 58 -39.41 19.32 -18.39
CA ASN A 58 -39.43 20.61 -17.69
C ASN A 58 -40.86 20.99 -17.24
N LEU A 59 -41.64 19.98 -16.86
CA LEU A 59 -43.03 20.22 -16.41
C LEU A 59 -43.02 20.91 -15.05
N THR A 60 -43.58 22.09 -14.97
CA THR A 60 -43.69 22.86 -13.71
C THR A 60 -45.08 22.76 -13.03
N LEU A 61 -46.12 22.52 -13.83
CA LEU A 61 -47.49 22.44 -13.39
C LEU A 61 -48.28 21.41 -14.23
N LEU A 62 -49.17 20.67 -13.55
CA LEU A 62 -50.15 19.81 -14.22
C LEU A 62 -51.51 20.54 -14.31
N SER A 63 -52.05 20.62 -15.50
CA SER A 63 -53.40 21.21 -15.67
C SER A 63 -54.46 20.25 -15.13
N SER A 64 -55.46 20.76 -14.41
CA SER A 64 -56.58 19.96 -13.91
C SER A 64 -57.34 19.37 -15.10
N GLY A 65 -57.49 18.05 -15.12
CA GLY A 65 -58.22 17.32 -16.17
C GLY A 65 -57.48 17.05 -17.49
N ALA A 66 -56.18 17.43 -17.62
CA ALA A 66 -55.39 17.15 -18.81
C ALA A 66 -55.28 15.64 -19.14
N LEU A 67 -55.33 14.81 -18.11
CA LEU A 67 -55.26 13.33 -18.22
C LEU A 67 -56.63 12.65 -18.06
N SER A 68 -57.73 13.41 -17.95
CA SER A 68 -59.05 12.89 -17.55
C SER A 68 -59.66 11.84 -18.45
N ASN A 69 -59.27 11.79 -19.70
CA ASN A 69 -59.77 10.85 -20.69
C ASN A 69 -58.99 9.52 -20.75
N LEU A 70 -57.87 9.40 -20.02
CA LEU A 70 -56.99 8.22 -20.05
C LEU A 70 -57.48 7.13 -19.10
N HIS A 71 -58.69 6.63 -19.30
CA HIS A 71 -59.29 5.67 -18.35
C HIS A 71 -58.59 4.31 -18.30
N PHE A 72 -57.83 3.98 -19.34
CA PHE A 72 -57.06 2.71 -19.43
C PHE A 72 -55.66 2.85 -18.88
N LEU A 73 -55.25 4.08 -18.44
CA LEU A 73 -53.87 4.30 -17.95
C LEU A 73 -53.64 3.50 -16.69
N GLU A 74 -52.64 2.63 -16.73
CA GLU A 74 -52.18 1.80 -15.61
C GLU A 74 -50.89 2.34 -14.96
N GLU A 75 -50.01 2.95 -15.75
CA GLU A 75 -48.74 3.50 -15.30
C GLU A 75 -48.53 4.92 -15.83
N LEU A 76 -48.25 5.85 -14.92
CA LEU A 76 -47.94 7.25 -15.21
C LEU A 76 -46.59 7.59 -14.60
N ARG A 77 -45.64 8.00 -15.44
CA ARG A 77 -44.31 8.45 -15.01
C ARG A 77 -44.13 9.96 -15.20
N LEU A 78 -43.86 10.67 -14.12
CA LEU A 78 -43.61 12.10 -14.09
C LEU A 78 -42.33 12.41 -13.33
N ALA A 79 -41.42 11.46 -13.25
CA ALA A 79 -40.17 11.57 -12.53
C ALA A 79 -39.21 12.59 -13.18
N GLY A 80 -38.39 13.26 -12.40
CA GLY A 80 -37.35 14.14 -12.95
C GLY A 80 -37.91 15.36 -13.67
N ASN A 81 -38.97 15.97 -13.14
CA ASN A 81 -39.59 17.23 -13.60
C ASN A 81 -39.42 18.35 -12.55
N ASP A 82 -39.98 19.51 -12.81
CA ASP A 82 -39.94 20.68 -11.94
C ASP A 82 -41.28 20.92 -11.24
N LEU A 83 -42.06 19.87 -10.94
CA LEU A 83 -43.37 19.98 -10.34
C LEU A 83 -43.28 20.47 -8.88
N THR A 84 -43.82 21.66 -8.61
CA THR A 84 -43.87 22.24 -7.25
C THR A 84 -45.16 21.94 -6.53
N HIS A 85 -46.25 21.76 -7.27
CA HIS A 85 -47.58 21.49 -6.80
C HIS A 85 -48.40 20.70 -7.80
N ILE A 86 -49.23 19.76 -7.33
CA ILE A 86 -50.20 19.03 -8.15
C ILE A 86 -51.59 19.41 -7.72
N PRO A 87 -52.39 20.05 -8.60
CA PRO A 87 -53.71 20.58 -8.26
C PRO A 87 -54.72 19.45 -8.06
N LYS A 88 -55.75 19.74 -7.32
CA LYS A 88 -56.96 18.89 -7.19
C LYS A 88 -57.50 18.56 -8.55
N GLY A 89 -57.71 17.26 -8.81
CA GLY A 89 -58.27 16.81 -10.08
C GLY A 89 -57.22 16.59 -11.20
N ALA A 90 -55.91 16.75 -10.96
CA ALA A 90 -54.89 16.45 -11.95
C ALA A 90 -54.93 15.00 -12.43
N PHE A 91 -55.29 14.06 -11.55
CA PHE A 91 -55.42 12.65 -11.82
C PHE A 91 -56.87 12.16 -11.90
N TYR A 92 -57.83 13.10 -12.09
CA TYR A 92 -59.23 12.72 -12.25
C TYR A 92 -59.40 11.87 -13.53
N GLY A 93 -60.21 10.79 -13.45
CA GLY A 93 -60.41 9.88 -14.57
C GLY A 93 -59.44 8.71 -14.67
N LEU A 94 -58.34 8.70 -13.94
CA LEU A 94 -57.34 7.64 -13.95
C LEU A 94 -57.74 6.47 -13.01
N PHE A 95 -58.89 5.87 -13.25
CA PHE A 95 -59.48 4.86 -12.34
C PHE A 95 -58.68 3.54 -12.30
N ASN A 96 -57.91 3.25 -13.39
CA ASN A 96 -57.15 2.01 -13.51
C ASN A 96 -55.67 2.18 -13.16
N LEU A 97 -55.28 3.39 -12.73
CA LEU A 97 -53.88 3.67 -12.45
C LEU A 97 -53.37 2.78 -11.30
N LYS A 98 -52.31 1.99 -11.58
CA LYS A 98 -51.62 1.07 -10.67
C LYS A 98 -50.29 1.66 -10.15
N VAL A 99 -49.55 2.38 -11.04
CA VAL A 99 -48.24 2.92 -10.76
C VAL A 99 -48.22 4.42 -11.05
N LEU A 100 -47.83 5.22 -10.05
CA LEU A 100 -47.60 6.66 -10.17
C LEU A 100 -46.20 7.02 -9.70
N MET A 101 -45.37 7.54 -10.60
CA MET A 101 -44.00 7.94 -10.33
C MET A 101 -43.87 9.47 -10.34
N LEU A 102 -43.59 10.06 -9.18
CA LEU A 102 -43.42 11.50 -8.93
C LEU A 102 -42.06 11.83 -8.30
N GLN A 103 -41.13 10.87 -8.32
CA GLN A 103 -39.83 11.07 -7.70
C GLN A 103 -39.00 12.12 -8.46
N ASN A 104 -38.02 12.67 -7.77
CA ASN A 104 -37.12 13.69 -8.32
C ASN A 104 -37.88 14.91 -8.88
N ASN A 105 -38.73 15.54 -8.06
CA ASN A 105 -39.47 16.75 -8.35
C ASN A 105 -39.25 17.80 -7.27
N GLN A 106 -40.04 18.90 -7.26
CA GLN A 106 -39.93 20.00 -6.32
C GLN A 106 -41.13 20.04 -5.33
N LEU A 107 -41.79 18.91 -5.09
CA LEU A 107 -42.95 18.83 -4.21
C LEU A 107 -42.59 19.10 -2.75
N ARG A 108 -43.31 20.00 -2.06
CA ARG A 108 -43.10 20.33 -0.65
C ARG A 108 -44.06 19.64 0.31
N ARG A 109 -45.13 19.09 -0.20
CA ARG A 109 -46.12 18.27 0.52
C ARG A 109 -46.76 17.23 -0.39
N VAL A 110 -47.25 16.17 0.21
CA VAL A 110 -47.99 15.13 -0.52
C VAL A 110 -49.26 15.71 -1.13
N PRO A 111 -49.56 15.49 -2.42
CA PRO A 111 -50.74 16.05 -3.11
C PRO A 111 -52.00 15.22 -2.82
N GLY A 112 -52.38 15.12 -1.55
CA GLY A 112 -53.48 14.25 -1.08
C GLY A 112 -54.82 14.46 -1.81
N GLU A 113 -55.19 15.70 -2.14
CA GLU A 113 -56.44 15.98 -2.84
C GLU A 113 -56.47 15.45 -4.28
N ALA A 114 -55.30 15.33 -4.92
CA ALA A 114 -55.18 14.76 -6.25
C ALA A 114 -55.23 13.22 -6.21
N LEU A 115 -54.76 12.59 -5.12
CA LEU A 115 -54.65 11.16 -4.96
C LEU A 115 -55.96 10.46 -4.56
N GLN A 116 -56.95 11.17 -3.98
CA GLN A 116 -58.15 10.60 -3.35
C GLN A 116 -58.94 9.60 -4.21
N ASN A 117 -58.91 9.74 -5.54
CA ASN A 117 -59.70 8.90 -6.45
C ASN A 117 -58.93 7.72 -7.04
N LEU A 118 -57.64 7.52 -6.69
CA LEU A 118 -56.77 6.49 -7.25
C LEU A 118 -56.89 5.17 -6.46
N ARG A 119 -58.11 4.60 -6.42
CA ARG A 119 -58.41 3.43 -5.55
C ARG A 119 -57.63 2.15 -5.97
N ASN A 120 -57.20 2.05 -7.22
CA ASN A 120 -56.45 0.92 -7.75
C ASN A 120 -54.94 1.12 -7.71
N LEU A 121 -54.44 2.27 -7.17
CA LEU A 121 -53.03 2.56 -7.11
C LEU A 121 -52.35 1.58 -6.16
N GLN A 122 -51.33 0.89 -6.69
CA GLN A 122 -50.52 -0.11 -5.97
C GLN A 122 -49.14 0.42 -5.59
N SER A 123 -48.58 1.32 -6.40
CA SER A 123 -47.22 1.85 -6.22
C SER A 123 -47.20 3.35 -6.37
N LEU A 124 -46.70 4.06 -5.36
CA LEU A 124 -46.59 5.52 -5.34
C LEU A 124 -45.15 5.90 -4.99
N ARG A 125 -44.45 6.57 -5.91
CA ARG A 125 -43.11 7.10 -5.72
C ARG A 125 -43.16 8.62 -5.52
N LEU A 126 -42.69 9.07 -4.39
CA LEU A 126 -42.55 10.47 -3.97
C LEU A 126 -41.16 10.78 -3.45
N ASP A 127 -40.25 9.86 -3.65
CA ASP A 127 -38.85 9.96 -3.24
C ASP A 127 -38.11 11.10 -3.97
N ALA A 128 -37.01 11.58 -3.40
CA ALA A 128 -36.21 12.68 -3.94
C ALA A 128 -37.05 13.95 -4.25
N ASN A 129 -37.79 14.44 -3.26
CA ASN A 129 -38.56 15.66 -3.30
C ASN A 129 -38.17 16.57 -2.12
N HIS A 130 -38.96 17.61 -1.88
CA HIS A 130 -38.78 18.52 -0.72
C HIS A 130 -39.94 18.41 0.29
N ILE A 131 -40.54 17.22 0.39
CA ILE A 131 -41.72 17.00 1.25
C ILE A 131 -41.32 17.11 2.70
N SER A 132 -41.88 18.11 3.39
CA SER A 132 -41.67 18.34 4.81
C SER A 132 -42.93 18.05 5.66
N SER A 133 -44.08 17.88 5.04
CA SER A 133 -45.32 17.54 5.74
C SER A 133 -46.23 16.63 4.91
N VAL A 134 -46.82 15.66 5.58
CA VAL A 134 -47.80 14.73 5.05
C VAL A 134 -49.14 15.01 5.73
N PRO A 135 -50.09 15.66 5.07
CA PRO A 135 -51.38 16.01 5.70
C PRO A 135 -52.18 14.79 6.12
N ARG A 136 -52.93 14.91 7.21
CA ARG A 136 -53.86 13.85 7.64
C ARG A 136 -54.87 13.53 6.52
N GLY A 137 -55.13 12.25 6.31
CA GLY A 137 -56.06 11.73 5.28
C GLY A 137 -55.62 11.89 3.84
N CYS A 138 -54.37 12.30 3.57
CA CYS A 138 -53.87 12.42 2.19
C CYS A 138 -53.83 11.10 1.42
N PHE A 139 -53.85 9.96 2.10
CA PHE A 139 -53.86 8.63 1.51
C PHE A 139 -55.21 7.89 1.67
N ASP A 140 -56.29 8.54 2.16
CA ASP A 140 -57.56 7.89 2.49
C ASP A 140 -58.20 7.13 1.33
N GLY A 141 -57.94 7.52 0.09
CA GLY A 141 -58.45 6.84 -1.10
C GLY A 141 -57.62 5.66 -1.60
N LEU A 142 -56.42 5.46 -1.08
CA LEU A 142 -55.43 4.51 -1.64
C LEU A 142 -55.51 3.12 -1.02
N GLN A 143 -56.67 2.46 -1.11
CA GLN A 143 -56.93 1.19 -0.44
C GLN A 143 -56.12 0.01 -0.96
N SER A 144 -55.66 0.10 -2.22
CA SER A 144 -54.85 -0.95 -2.88
C SER A 144 -53.35 -0.72 -2.83
N LEU A 145 -52.91 0.37 -2.14
CA LEU A 145 -51.51 0.75 -2.12
C LEU A 145 -50.66 -0.31 -1.40
N ARG A 146 -49.64 -0.85 -2.12
CA ARG A 146 -48.69 -1.84 -1.64
C ARG A 146 -47.31 -1.27 -1.38
N HIS A 147 -46.89 -0.29 -2.21
CA HIS A 147 -45.53 0.27 -2.14
C HIS A 147 -45.58 1.79 -2.06
N LEU A 148 -44.92 2.36 -1.05
CA LEU A 148 -44.85 3.80 -0.81
C LEU A 148 -43.40 4.22 -0.59
N TRP A 149 -42.83 5.05 -1.49
CA TRP A 149 -41.53 5.65 -1.38
C TRP A 149 -41.66 7.13 -0.96
N LEU A 150 -41.09 7.46 0.19
CA LEU A 150 -40.98 8.81 0.76
C LEU A 150 -39.54 9.16 1.16
N ASP A 151 -38.61 8.37 0.69
CA ASP A 151 -37.19 8.57 0.96
C ASP A 151 -36.65 9.82 0.27
N ASP A 152 -35.48 10.29 0.74
CA ASP A 152 -34.84 11.52 0.27
C ASP A 152 -35.77 12.73 0.24
N ASN A 153 -36.38 13.02 1.41
CA ASN A 153 -37.29 14.14 1.63
C ASN A 153 -36.86 14.94 2.87
N SER A 154 -37.73 15.82 3.36
CA SER A 154 -37.45 16.68 4.51
C SER A 154 -38.38 16.42 5.71
N LEU A 155 -38.87 15.17 5.87
CA LEU A 155 -39.77 14.81 6.98
C LEU A 155 -39.00 14.82 8.31
N THR A 156 -39.57 15.44 9.31
CA THR A 156 -39.04 15.55 10.69
C THR A 156 -39.66 14.55 11.65
N GLU A 157 -40.82 14.00 11.30
CA GLU A 157 -41.59 13.03 12.08
C GLU A 157 -42.26 11.99 11.18
N VAL A 158 -42.62 10.85 11.75
CA VAL A 158 -43.41 9.82 11.05
C VAL A 158 -44.86 10.34 10.89
N PRO A 159 -45.46 10.33 9.69
CA PRO A 159 -46.80 10.84 9.44
C PRO A 159 -47.88 9.85 9.89
N VAL A 160 -47.95 9.55 11.19
CA VAL A 160 -48.82 8.53 11.81
C VAL A 160 -50.29 8.67 11.38
N ASP A 161 -50.83 9.89 11.43
CA ASP A 161 -52.22 10.16 11.10
C ASP A 161 -52.59 9.90 9.62
N ALA A 162 -51.62 9.99 8.72
CA ALA A 162 -51.83 9.75 7.29
C ALA A 162 -51.68 8.27 6.93
N LEU A 163 -50.82 7.53 7.65
CA LEU A 163 -50.53 6.11 7.36
C LEU A 163 -51.67 5.18 7.74
N GLY A 164 -52.56 5.59 8.65
CA GLY A 164 -53.63 4.76 9.21
C GLY A 164 -54.65 4.17 8.20
N ALA A 165 -54.72 4.72 6.99
CA ALA A 165 -55.60 4.25 5.90
C ALA A 165 -54.96 3.13 5.03
N LEU A 166 -53.66 2.85 5.17
CA LEU A 166 -52.89 2.02 4.24
C LEU A 166 -52.77 0.57 4.70
N SER A 167 -53.88 -0.11 5.00
CA SER A 167 -53.87 -1.49 5.54
C SER A 167 -53.31 -2.53 4.58
N SER A 168 -53.24 -2.28 3.26
CA SER A 168 -52.70 -3.17 2.26
C SER A 168 -51.21 -2.93 1.97
N LEU A 169 -50.55 -1.96 2.66
CA LEU A 169 -49.19 -1.57 2.41
C LEU A 169 -48.21 -2.71 2.78
N GLN A 170 -47.35 -3.06 1.85
CA GLN A 170 -46.38 -4.14 1.97
C GLN A 170 -44.95 -3.62 2.12
N ALA A 171 -44.60 -2.52 1.43
CA ALA A 171 -43.29 -1.91 1.55
C ALA A 171 -43.37 -0.39 1.68
N MET A 172 -42.60 0.15 2.63
CA MET A 172 -42.50 1.59 2.85
C MET A 172 -41.05 1.98 3.11
N THR A 173 -40.58 3.04 2.46
CA THR A 173 -39.32 3.68 2.78
C THR A 173 -39.49 5.12 3.21
N LEU A 174 -38.91 5.44 4.36
CA LEU A 174 -38.76 6.78 4.95
C LEU A 174 -37.29 7.15 5.12
N ALA A 175 -36.42 6.45 4.41
CA ALA A 175 -34.97 6.67 4.46
C ALA A 175 -34.58 8.09 4.02
N LEU A 176 -33.36 8.51 4.32
CA LEU A 176 -32.82 9.81 3.89
C LEU A 176 -33.73 11.03 4.24
N ASN A 177 -34.31 10.99 5.42
CA ASN A 177 -35.13 12.07 5.95
C ASN A 177 -34.50 12.74 7.21
N ARG A 178 -35.23 13.48 7.96
CA ARG A 178 -34.79 14.19 9.18
C ARG A 178 -35.54 13.74 10.41
N ILE A 179 -36.10 12.53 10.43
CA ILE A 179 -36.92 11.99 11.52
C ILE A 179 -36.02 11.80 12.75
N THR A 180 -36.52 12.31 13.92
CA THR A 180 -35.76 12.28 15.17
C THR A 180 -36.27 11.29 16.20
N HIS A 181 -37.55 10.92 16.11
CA HIS A 181 -38.24 10.06 17.04
C HIS A 181 -39.36 9.27 16.36
N ILE A 182 -39.60 8.03 16.79
CA ILE A 182 -40.76 7.23 16.37
C ILE A 182 -41.65 7.04 17.60
N PRO A 183 -42.89 7.59 17.59
CA PRO A 183 -43.79 7.50 18.71
C PRO A 183 -44.40 6.10 18.87
N ASP A 184 -44.94 5.80 20.04
CA ASP A 184 -45.69 4.58 20.27
C ASP A 184 -46.84 4.43 19.27
N ARG A 185 -47.06 3.22 18.79
CA ARG A 185 -48.13 2.84 17.86
C ARG A 185 -48.06 3.56 16.50
N ALA A 186 -46.89 4.02 16.09
CA ALA A 186 -46.70 4.75 14.83
C ALA A 186 -47.20 4.01 13.61
N PHE A 187 -47.18 2.68 13.63
CA PHE A 187 -47.49 1.82 12.48
C PHE A 187 -48.60 0.80 12.75
N THR A 188 -49.41 0.99 13.78
CA THR A 188 -50.37 -0.02 14.28
C THR A 188 -51.33 -0.59 13.20
N ASN A 189 -51.70 0.21 12.21
CA ASN A 189 -52.65 -0.23 11.17
C ASN A 189 -52.00 -0.88 9.95
N LEU A 190 -50.67 -0.96 9.92
CA LEU A 190 -49.92 -1.48 8.77
C LEU A 190 -49.63 -3.00 8.92
N SER A 191 -50.65 -3.79 9.21
CA SER A 191 -50.52 -5.22 9.50
C SER A 191 -49.98 -6.05 8.34
N SER A 192 -50.06 -5.56 7.08
CA SER A 192 -49.52 -6.23 5.88
C SER A 192 -48.11 -5.80 5.54
N LEU A 193 -47.49 -4.88 6.30
CA LEU A 193 -46.19 -4.34 6.01
C LEU A 193 -45.11 -5.43 6.20
N VAL A 194 -44.30 -5.66 5.15
CA VAL A 194 -43.21 -6.64 5.09
C VAL A 194 -41.85 -5.95 5.19
N VAL A 195 -41.69 -4.79 4.54
CA VAL A 195 -40.42 -4.05 4.50
C VAL A 195 -40.59 -2.63 4.98
N LEU A 196 -39.77 -2.22 5.95
CA LEU A 196 -39.72 -0.86 6.47
C LEU A 196 -38.28 -0.34 6.49
N HIS A 197 -37.99 0.68 5.70
CA HIS A 197 -36.70 1.36 5.68
C HIS A 197 -36.79 2.71 6.38
N LEU A 198 -35.95 2.89 7.41
CA LEU A 198 -35.81 4.08 8.24
C LEU A 198 -34.37 4.58 8.32
N ASN A 199 -33.51 4.02 7.49
CA ASN A 199 -32.08 4.32 7.47
C ASN A 199 -31.78 5.77 7.01
N ASN A 200 -30.61 6.26 7.35
CA ASN A 200 -30.18 7.63 7.03
C ASN A 200 -31.14 8.71 7.54
N ASN A 201 -31.53 8.61 8.81
CA ASN A 201 -32.32 9.57 9.51
C ASN A 201 -31.57 10.16 10.72
N ARG A 202 -32.26 10.78 11.65
CA ARG A 202 -31.70 11.33 12.89
C ARG A 202 -32.37 10.74 14.12
N ILE A 203 -32.85 9.50 14.03
CA ILE A 203 -33.64 8.84 15.08
C ILE A 203 -32.74 8.60 16.28
N ARG A 204 -33.13 9.17 17.42
CA ARG A 204 -32.46 9.01 18.72
C ARG A 204 -33.20 8.07 19.64
N THR A 205 -34.53 8.11 19.61
CA THR A 205 -35.38 7.34 20.50
C THR A 205 -36.53 6.70 19.77
N LEU A 206 -36.88 5.50 20.22
CA LEU A 206 -38.02 4.74 19.74
C LEU A 206 -39.00 4.55 20.90
N GLY A 207 -40.30 4.77 20.66
CA GLY A 207 -41.35 4.42 21.61
C GLY A 207 -41.32 2.93 21.91
N THR A 208 -41.63 2.52 23.12
CA THR A 208 -41.58 1.12 23.55
C THR A 208 -42.57 0.22 22.80
N GLN A 209 -43.60 0.79 22.21
CA GLN A 209 -44.66 0.13 21.44
C GLN A 209 -44.73 0.66 20.01
N CYS A 210 -43.63 1.25 19.47
CA CYS A 210 -43.67 1.93 18.17
C CYS A 210 -43.90 0.95 16.99
N PHE A 211 -43.56 -0.33 17.14
CA PHE A 211 -43.74 -1.36 16.13
C PHE A 211 -44.94 -2.30 16.38
N ASP A 212 -45.77 -1.99 17.40
CA ASP A 212 -46.96 -2.78 17.64
C ASP A 212 -47.88 -2.78 16.41
N GLY A 213 -48.41 -3.95 16.05
CA GLY A 213 -49.28 -4.13 14.88
C GLY A 213 -48.57 -4.57 13.61
N LEU A 214 -47.22 -4.49 13.52
CA LEU A 214 -46.42 -4.93 12.37
C LEU A 214 -46.19 -6.46 12.33
N HIS A 215 -47.28 -7.23 12.30
CA HIS A 215 -47.20 -8.68 12.42
C HIS A 215 -46.56 -9.37 11.20
N SER A 216 -46.52 -8.75 10.05
CA SER A 216 -45.95 -9.29 8.79
C SER A 216 -44.55 -8.80 8.49
N LEU A 217 -43.96 -7.94 9.34
CA LEU A 217 -42.69 -7.30 9.05
C LEU A 217 -41.55 -8.33 9.04
N GLU A 218 -40.85 -8.39 7.91
CA GLU A 218 -39.68 -9.26 7.68
C GLU A 218 -38.36 -8.51 7.67
N THR A 219 -38.35 -7.28 7.15
CA THR A 219 -37.14 -6.44 7.06
C THR A 219 -37.34 -5.09 7.73
N LEU A 220 -36.46 -4.75 8.68
CA LEU A 220 -36.38 -3.46 9.36
C LEU A 220 -34.97 -2.89 9.22
N ASP A 221 -34.84 -1.75 8.57
CA ASP A 221 -33.58 -1.05 8.40
C ASP A 221 -33.55 0.27 9.20
N LEU A 222 -32.75 0.29 10.26
CA LEU A 222 -32.48 1.44 11.13
C LEU A 222 -31.02 1.92 11.03
N ASN A 223 -30.31 1.54 9.97
CA ASN A 223 -28.93 1.91 9.76
C ASN A 223 -28.75 3.43 9.62
N TYR A 224 -27.57 3.93 9.93
CA TYR A 224 -27.23 5.37 9.80
C TYR A 224 -28.23 6.28 10.53
N ASN A 225 -28.41 6.04 11.83
CA ASN A 225 -29.22 6.85 12.73
C ASN A 225 -28.41 7.29 13.96
N ASN A 226 -29.08 7.82 14.97
CA ASN A 226 -28.45 8.31 16.19
C ASN A 226 -28.96 7.57 17.44
N LEU A 227 -29.30 6.27 17.32
CA LEU A 227 -29.80 5.45 18.43
C LEU A 227 -28.71 5.28 19.49
N GLU A 228 -29.00 5.67 20.74
CA GLU A 228 -28.05 5.54 21.86
C GLU A 228 -28.29 4.27 22.68
N GLU A 229 -29.54 3.78 22.68
CA GLU A 229 -29.96 2.59 23.42
C GLU A 229 -30.48 1.51 22.45
N PHE A 230 -30.37 0.24 22.88
CA PHE A 230 -30.95 -0.87 22.16
C PHE A 230 -32.48 -0.77 22.12
N PRO A 231 -33.13 -0.83 20.96
CA PRO A 231 -34.57 -0.61 20.81
C PRO A 231 -35.37 -1.85 21.20
N ILE A 232 -35.79 -1.95 22.47
CA ILE A 232 -36.55 -3.09 22.98
C ILE A 232 -37.88 -3.32 22.21
N ALA A 233 -38.43 -2.27 21.56
CA ALA A 233 -39.65 -2.37 20.76
C ALA A 233 -39.60 -3.44 19.65
N ILE A 234 -38.40 -3.81 19.17
CA ILE A 234 -38.26 -4.87 18.16
C ILE A 234 -38.80 -6.24 18.60
N ARG A 235 -38.93 -6.48 19.92
CA ARG A 235 -39.45 -7.76 20.45
C ARG A 235 -40.90 -8.03 20.02
N ALA A 236 -41.64 -7.01 19.57
CA ALA A 236 -42.98 -7.18 19.01
C ALA A 236 -43.01 -7.81 17.61
N LEU A 237 -41.84 -7.87 16.91
CA LEU A 237 -41.71 -8.27 15.51
C LEU A 237 -41.39 -9.76 15.38
N SER A 238 -42.39 -10.64 15.54
CA SER A 238 -42.20 -12.09 15.57
C SER A 238 -41.78 -12.72 14.23
N ASN A 239 -42.04 -12.06 13.10
CA ASN A 239 -41.70 -12.53 11.75
C ASN A 239 -40.46 -11.87 11.17
N LEU A 240 -39.74 -11.06 11.96
CA LEU A 240 -38.56 -10.32 11.50
C LEU A 240 -37.45 -11.29 11.09
N LYS A 241 -36.95 -11.11 9.84
CA LYS A 241 -35.87 -11.90 9.26
C LYS A 241 -34.56 -11.12 9.13
N GLU A 242 -34.66 -9.83 8.79
CA GLU A 242 -33.51 -8.96 8.56
C GLU A 242 -33.62 -7.70 9.42
N LEU A 243 -32.56 -7.41 10.16
CA LEU A 243 -32.49 -6.27 11.08
C LEU A 243 -31.14 -5.56 10.91
N GLY A 244 -31.17 -4.30 10.53
CA GLY A 244 -30.04 -3.43 10.41
C GLY A 244 -30.00 -2.35 11.48
N PHE A 245 -28.91 -2.28 12.25
CA PHE A 245 -28.62 -1.25 13.23
C PHE A 245 -27.25 -0.61 13.03
N HIS A 246 -26.56 -0.92 11.95
CA HIS A 246 -25.19 -0.41 11.78
C HIS A 246 -25.14 1.12 11.70
N SER A 247 -23.99 1.67 12.02
CA SER A 247 -23.74 3.12 12.00
C SER A 247 -24.74 3.90 12.88
N ASN A 248 -24.80 3.51 14.15
CA ASN A 248 -25.57 4.15 15.22
C ASN A 248 -24.65 4.43 16.43
N ASN A 249 -25.23 4.85 17.57
CA ASN A 249 -24.52 5.14 18.82
C ASN A 249 -24.90 4.16 19.95
N ILE A 250 -25.29 2.92 19.61
CA ILE A 250 -25.74 1.93 20.58
C ILE A 250 -24.54 1.47 21.42
N LYS A 251 -24.65 1.61 22.76
CA LYS A 251 -23.56 1.28 23.70
C LYS A 251 -23.68 -0.11 24.32
N SER A 252 -24.84 -0.70 24.35
CA SER A 252 -25.05 -2.02 24.96
C SER A 252 -26.18 -2.81 24.31
N ILE A 253 -25.98 -4.12 24.22
CA ILE A 253 -27.01 -5.08 23.83
C ILE A 253 -27.42 -5.80 25.12
N PRO A 254 -28.68 -5.66 25.58
CA PRO A 254 -29.09 -6.25 26.86
C PRO A 254 -29.24 -7.76 26.82
N GLU A 255 -29.33 -8.38 28.00
CA GLU A 255 -29.70 -9.77 28.12
C GLU A 255 -31.04 -10.05 27.42
N GLN A 256 -31.14 -11.24 26.76
CA GLN A 256 -32.35 -11.66 26.05
C GLN A 256 -32.89 -10.62 25.06
N ALA A 257 -31.99 -9.85 24.40
CA ALA A 257 -32.33 -8.75 23.50
C ALA A 257 -33.38 -9.14 22.45
N PHE A 258 -33.29 -10.35 21.90
CA PHE A 258 -34.08 -10.82 20.76
C PHE A 258 -35.11 -11.91 21.12
N THR A 259 -35.56 -11.99 22.37
CA THR A 259 -36.50 -13.04 22.83
C THR A 259 -37.77 -13.09 21.97
N GLY A 260 -38.20 -11.99 21.36
CA GLY A 260 -39.41 -11.97 20.52
C GLY A 260 -39.20 -12.19 19.03
N ASN A 261 -37.96 -12.50 18.58
CA ASN A 261 -37.62 -12.53 17.16
C ASN A 261 -37.02 -13.86 16.70
N PRO A 262 -37.76 -15.00 16.84
CA PRO A 262 -37.20 -16.34 16.60
C PRO A 262 -36.83 -16.59 15.12
N THR A 263 -37.36 -15.82 14.19
CA THR A 263 -37.19 -15.97 12.74
C THR A 263 -36.06 -15.12 12.15
N LEU A 264 -35.31 -14.40 13.00
CA LEU A 264 -34.20 -13.56 12.53
C LEU A 264 -33.13 -14.42 11.83
N LEU A 265 -32.81 -14.02 10.60
CA LEU A 265 -31.76 -14.63 9.77
C LEU A 265 -30.49 -13.81 9.79
N THR A 266 -30.62 -12.48 9.84
CA THR A 266 -29.48 -11.56 9.68
C THR A 266 -29.60 -10.38 10.63
N ILE A 267 -28.49 -10.06 11.32
CA ILE A 267 -28.38 -8.90 12.20
C ILE A 267 -27.06 -8.17 11.87
N PHE A 268 -27.15 -6.86 11.60
CA PHE A 268 -26.02 -5.99 11.36
C PHE A 268 -25.89 -4.93 12.45
N PHE A 269 -24.85 -5.04 13.28
CA PHE A 269 -24.52 -4.09 14.35
C PHE A 269 -23.24 -3.29 14.12
N TYR A 270 -22.52 -3.53 13.02
CA TYR A 270 -21.23 -2.91 12.81
C TYR A 270 -21.30 -1.37 12.91
N ASP A 271 -20.18 -0.76 13.24
CA ASP A 271 -20.06 0.70 13.41
C ASP A 271 -21.00 1.25 14.50
N ASN A 272 -21.00 0.60 15.67
CA ASN A 272 -21.62 1.05 16.91
C ASN A 272 -20.60 0.99 18.06
N PRO A 273 -20.59 1.96 19.00
CA PRO A 273 -19.69 1.96 20.16
C PRO A 273 -20.20 1.00 21.25
N ILE A 274 -20.35 -0.29 20.91
CA ILE A 274 -20.89 -1.29 21.84
C ILE A 274 -19.81 -1.63 22.86
N GLN A 275 -20.13 -1.42 24.13
CA GLN A 275 -19.27 -1.68 25.28
C GLN A 275 -19.61 -3.00 25.99
N PHE A 276 -20.88 -3.42 25.89
CA PHE A 276 -21.39 -4.60 26.60
C PHE A 276 -22.40 -5.36 25.74
N VAL A 277 -22.23 -6.66 25.71
CA VAL A 277 -23.21 -7.60 25.14
C VAL A 277 -23.61 -8.60 26.23
N GLY A 278 -24.93 -8.65 26.53
CA GLY A 278 -25.45 -9.62 27.49
C GLY A 278 -25.13 -11.05 27.08
N GLN A 279 -24.75 -11.88 28.03
CA GLN A 279 -24.34 -13.27 27.77
C GLN A 279 -25.44 -14.06 27.03
N SER A 280 -26.73 -13.84 27.39
CA SER A 280 -27.88 -14.51 26.78
C SER A 280 -28.49 -13.75 25.60
N ALA A 281 -27.85 -12.70 25.11
CA ALA A 281 -28.42 -11.82 24.10
C ALA A 281 -28.90 -12.58 22.85
N PHE A 282 -28.12 -13.55 22.36
CA PHE A 282 -28.38 -14.29 21.10
C PHE A 282 -28.92 -15.70 21.29
N GLN A 283 -29.14 -16.16 22.53
CA GLN A 283 -29.54 -17.56 22.80
C GLN A 283 -30.86 -18.00 22.17
N HIS A 284 -31.79 -17.06 21.89
CA HIS A 284 -33.13 -17.35 21.37
C HIS A 284 -33.29 -17.15 19.87
N LEU A 285 -32.18 -17.32 19.09
CA LEU A 285 -32.15 -17.09 17.65
C LEU A 285 -31.79 -18.35 16.86
N PRO A 286 -32.67 -19.38 16.85
CA PRO A 286 -32.35 -20.66 16.23
C PRO A 286 -32.14 -20.61 14.71
N GLU A 287 -32.74 -19.62 14.02
CA GLU A 287 -32.68 -19.45 12.57
C GLU A 287 -31.58 -18.48 12.11
N LEU A 288 -30.90 -17.80 13.07
CA LEU A 288 -29.86 -16.82 12.73
C LEU A 288 -28.75 -17.45 11.89
N ARG A 289 -28.50 -16.84 10.70
CA ARG A 289 -27.45 -17.27 9.77
C ARG A 289 -26.27 -16.33 9.73
N THR A 290 -26.51 -15.01 9.85
CA THR A 290 -25.46 -14.00 9.79
C THR A 290 -25.55 -13.08 10.98
N LEU A 291 -24.44 -12.93 11.71
CA LEU A 291 -24.26 -11.95 12.78
C LEU A 291 -23.02 -11.11 12.50
N SER A 292 -23.18 -9.80 12.49
CA SER A 292 -22.08 -8.85 12.31
C SER A 292 -21.98 -7.87 13.48
N LEU A 293 -20.88 -7.91 14.22
CA LEU A 293 -20.57 -7.09 15.42
C LEU A 293 -19.34 -6.20 15.18
N ASN A 294 -19.04 -5.85 13.94
CA ASN A 294 -17.86 -5.07 13.57
C ASN A 294 -17.88 -3.69 14.22
N GLY A 295 -16.70 -3.21 14.67
CA GLY A 295 -16.56 -1.87 15.25
C GLY A 295 -17.12 -1.71 16.66
N ALA A 296 -17.39 -2.80 17.36
CA ALA A 296 -17.70 -2.81 18.79
C ALA A 296 -16.39 -2.71 19.59
N ALA A 297 -15.81 -1.52 19.62
CA ALA A 297 -14.44 -1.23 20.04
C ALA A 297 -14.09 -1.60 21.49
N GLU A 298 -15.05 -1.85 22.34
CA GLU A 298 -14.83 -2.03 23.78
C GLU A 298 -15.32 -3.38 24.30
N ILE A 299 -15.72 -4.31 23.42
CA ILE A 299 -16.10 -5.67 23.82
C ILE A 299 -14.82 -6.45 24.13
N THR A 300 -14.68 -6.88 25.40
CA THR A 300 -13.57 -7.74 25.85
C THR A 300 -13.96 -9.21 25.93
N GLU A 301 -15.24 -9.52 26.12
CA GLU A 301 -15.77 -10.87 26.25
C GLU A 301 -16.72 -11.19 25.09
N PHE A 302 -16.57 -12.38 24.55
CA PHE A 302 -17.41 -12.85 23.45
C PHE A 302 -18.74 -13.36 23.97
N PRO A 303 -19.91 -13.02 23.36
CA PRO A 303 -21.23 -13.50 23.80
C PRO A 303 -21.42 -15.00 23.58
N ASP A 304 -22.31 -15.62 24.36
CA ASP A 304 -22.67 -17.03 24.19
C ASP A 304 -23.58 -17.23 22.96
N LEU A 305 -23.09 -18.03 22.01
CA LEU A 305 -23.79 -18.37 20.76
C LEU A 305 -24.44 -19.77 20.78
N THR A 306 -24.52 -20.45 21.90
CA THR A 306 -25.03 -21.84 21.98
C THR A 306 -26.45 -22.03 21.47
N GLY A 307 -27.26 -20.97 21.46
CA GLY A 307 -28.64 -20.96 20.94
C GLY A 307 -28.77 -20.80 19.42
N THR A 308 -27.70 -20.44 18.71
CA THR A 308 -27.73 -20.08 17.28
C THR A 308 -27.38 -21.27 16.40
N LYS A 309 -28.25 -22.26 16.34
CA LYS A 309 -28.00 -23.55 15.66
C LYS A 309 -27.87 -23.46 14.13
N SER A 310 -28.36 -22.39 13.53
CA SER A 310 -28.33 -22.16 12.08
C SER A 310 -27.28 -21.16 11.63
N LEU A 311 -26.41 -20.69 12.53
CA LEU A 311 -25.39 -19.71 12.22
C LEU A 311 -24.41 -20.24 11.17
N GLU A 312 -24.34 -19.56 10.02
CA GLU A 312 -23.49 -19.90 8.88
C GLU A 312 -22.32 -18.92 8.77
N SER A 313 -22.51 -17.68 9.18
CA SER A 313 -21.52 -16.62 9.05
C SER A 313 -21.47 -15.73 10.29
N LEU A 314 -20.29 -15.61 10.87
CA LEU A 314 -19.97 -14.68 11.94
C LEU A 314 -18.95 -13.68 11.40
N LEU A 315 -19.38 -12.43 11.25
CA LEU A 315 -18.59 -11.35 10.64
C LEU A 315 -18.23 -10.29 11.66
N GLN A 316 -16.95 -9.98 11.74
CA GLN A 316 -16.41 -8.94 12.60
C GLN A 316 -15.42 -8.11 11.76
N TRP A 317 -15.95 -7.29 10.84
CA TRP A 317 -15.23 -6.58 9.79
C TRP A 317 -15.17 -5.08 10.01
N ILE A 318 -14.02 -4.46 9.65
CA ILE A 318 -13.87 -3.00 9.60
C ILE A 318 -14.12 -2.56 8.16
N SER A 319 -15.09 -1.67 7.97
CA SER A 319 -15.34 -1.06 6.66
C SER A 319 -14.31 0.03 6.37
N PHE A 320 -13.50 -0.15 5.31
CA PHE A 320 -12.51 0.84 4.84
C PHE A 320 -13.12 2.06 4.10
N LEU A 321 -14.43 2.23 4.06
CA LEU A 321 -15.10 3.20 3.19
C LEU A 321 -15.51 4.51 3.86
N SER A 322 -14.81 5.00 4.89
CA SER A 322 -15.03 6.37 5.35
C SER A 322 -13.73 7.14 5.53
N PRO A 323 -13.40 8.09 4.63
CA PRO A 323 -12.15 8.86 4.70
C PRO A 323 -12.12 9.95 5.77
N SER A 324 -13.20 10.17 6.53
CA SER A 324 -13.35 11.37 7.37
C SER A 324 -13.36 11.14 8.89
N HIS A 325 -13.29 9.92 9.40
CA HIS A 325 -13.10 9.68 10.83
C HIS A 325 -11.96 8.69 11.07
N ARG A 326 -10.87 9.21 11.61
CA ARG A 326 -9.72 8.49 12.17
C ARG A 326 -10.06 7.89 13.54
N ASP A 327 -11.09 7.10 13.65
CA ASP A 327 -11.32 6.22 14.77
C ASP A 327 -11.46 4.80 14.25
N LEU A 328 -10.27 4.20 14.01
CA LEU A 328 -10.10 2.77 13.85
C LEU A 328 -10.30 2.13 15.22
N SER A 329 -11.55 2.03 15.66
CA SER A 329 -11.87 1.32 16.87
C SER A 329 -11.81 -0.18 16.60
N TYR A 330 -10.67 -0.77 16.95
CA TYR A 330 -10.45 -2.21 16.99
C TYR A 330 -11.29 -2.81 18.12
N ASN A 331 -11.86 -3.99 17.91
CA ASN A 331 -12.41 -4.76 19.01
C ASN A 331 -11.27 -5.24 19.92
N MET A 332 -11.57 -5.41 21.20
CA MET A 332 -10.55 -5.80 22.20
C MET A 332 -10.75 -7.24 22.69
N ILE A 333 -11.27 -8.13 21.85
CA ILE A 333 -11.49 -9.53 22.22
C ILE A 333 -10.14 -10.21 22.44
N GLN A 334 -9.90 -10.64 23.66
CA GLN A 334 -8.65 -11.31 24.07
C GLN A 334 -8.74 -12.82 24.03
N SER A 335 -9.93 -13.39 24.25
CA SER A 335 -10.15 -14.84 24.29
C SER A 335 -11.43 -15.21 23.57
N LEU A 336 -11.44 -16.39 22.98
CA LEU A 336 -12.61 -16.96 22.30
C LEU A 336 -13.24 -18.07 23.15
N PRO A 337 -14.59 -18.13 23.26
CA PRO A 337 -15.27 -19.25 23.86
C PRO A 337 -15.20 -20.48 22.95
N SER A 338 -15.68 -21.63 23.46
CA SER A 338 -15.88 -22.79 22.62
C SER A 338 -17.13 -22.62 21.74
N PHE A 339 -17.02 -22.87 20.44
CA PHE A 339 -18.12 -22.79 19.47
C PHE A 339 -18.94 -24.12 19.40
N ARG A 340 -18.97 -24.90 20.46
CA ARG A 340 -19.76 -26.14 20.51
C ARG A 340 -21.22 -25.85 20.24
N GLY A 341 -21.83 -26.60 19.29
CA GLY A 341 -23.26 -26.49 18.94
C GLY A 341 -23.51 -25.59 17.71
N CYS A 342 -22.48 -24.93 17.19
CA CYS A 342 -22.58 -24.11 15.97
C CYS A 342 -22.09 -24.88 14.72
N GLU A 343 -22.59 -26.08 14.49
CA GLU A 343 -22.07 -27.01 13.47
C GLU A 343 -22.19 -26.51 12.03
N LYS A 344 -23.10 -25.55 11.76
CA LYS A 344 -23.36 -25.00 10.43
C LYS A 344 -22.51 -23.80 10.06
N ILE A 345 -21.70 -23.25 10.97
CA ILE A 345 -20.85 -22.10 10.67
C ILE A 345 -19.91 -22.43 9.52
N GLN A 346 -19.98 -21.62 8.46
CA GLN A 346 -19.12 -21.71 7.28
C GLN A 346 -18.06 -20.64 7.24
N LYS A 347 -18.32 -19.44 7.80
CA LYS A 347 -17.39 -18.32 7.84
C LYS A 347 -17.30 -17.73 9.25
N ILE A 348 -16.07 -17.57 9.74
CA ILE A 348 -15.72 -16.83 10.95
C ILE A 348 -14.71 -15.77 10.55
N ASP A 349 -15.01 -14.52 10.90
CA ASP A 349 -14.13 -13.37 10.64
C ASP A 349 -13.91 -12.64 11.96
N LEU A 350 -12.68 -12.68 12.47
CA LEU A 350 -12.23 -12.13 13.75
C LEU A 350 -10.98 -11.28 13.61
N HIS A 351 -10.76 -10.70 12.42
CA HIS A 351 -9.59 -9.87 12.20
C HIS A 351 -9.63 -8.57 13.03
N HIS A 352 -8.45 -8.00 13.28
CA HIS A 352 -8.28 -6.79 14.09
C HIS A 352 -8.86 -6.89 15.51
N ASN A 353 -8.49 -7.94 16.25
CA ASN A 353 -8.75 -8.13 17.67
C ASN A 353 -7.44 -8.21 18.47
N GLU A 354 -7.57 -8.51 19.75
CA GLU A 354 -6.43 -8.68 20.67
C GLU A 354 -6.21 -10.13 21.09
N ILE A 355 -6.61 -11.11 20.26
CA ILE A 355 -6.53 -12.53 20.57
C ILE A 355 -5.06 -12.93 20.65
N GLU A 356 -4.65 -13.43 21.84
CA GLU A 356 -3.26 -13.82 22.11
C GLU A 356 -3.02 -15.32 21.91
N GLU A 357 -4.02 -16.15 22.24
CA GLU A 357 -3.92 -17.62 22.14
C GLU A 357 -5.25 -18.26 21.77
N LEU A 358 -5.16 -19.45 21.14
CA LEU A 358 -6.31 -20.29 20.82
C LEU A 358 -6.24 -21.57 21.64
N GLN A 359 -7.31 -21.88 22.37
CA GLN A 359 -7.42 -23.13 23.11
C GLN A 359 -7.67 -24.31 22.16
N ALA A 360 -7.33 -25.53 22.58
CA ALA A 360 -7.44 -26.72 21.73
C ALA A 360 -8.87 -27.05 21.32
N ASP A 361 -9.86 -26.65 22.10
CA ASP A 361 -11.28 -26.92 21.90
C ASP A 361 -12.09 -25.74 21.34
N THR A 362 -11.44 -24.59 21.10
CA THR A 362 -12.10 -23.40 20.58
C THR A 362 -12.96 -23.71 19.35
N PHE A 363 -12.42 -24.39 18.36
CA PHE A 363 -13.10 -24.70 17.10
C PHE A 363 -13.69 -26.13 17.07
N GLN A 364 -13.83 -26.79 18.23
CA GLN A 364 -14.36 -28.12 18.27
C GLN A 364 -15.84 -28.16 17.85
N GLY A 365 -16.17 -29.01 16.88
CA GLY A 365 -17.54 -29.17 16.37
C GLY A 365 -17.86 -28.35 15.12
N LEU A 366 -16.97 -27.44 14.67
CA LEU A 366 -17.18 -26.64 13.48
C LEU A 366 -16.89 -27.43 12.18
N THR A 367 -17.63 -28.46 11.92
CA THR A 367 -17.41 -29.39 10.80
C THR A 367 -17.67 -28.77 9.41
N SER A 368 -18.47 -27.70 9.36
CA SER A 368 -18.83 -26.98 8.12
C SER A 368 -17.98 -25.75 7.83
N LEU A 369 -17.03 -25.38 8.70
CA LEU A 369 -16.25 -24.15 8.58
C LEU A 369 -15.35 -24.18 7.33
N ARG A 370 -15.57 -23.23 6.43
CA ARG A 370 -14.84 -23.08 5.17
C ARG A 370 -13.84 -21.92 5.16
N SER A 371 -14.15 -20.84 5.88
CA SER A 371 -13.30 -19.64 5.94
C SER A 371 -13.12 -19.18 7.38
N LEU A 372 -11.86 -19.02 7.80
CA LEU A 372 -11.47 -18.51 9.10
C LEU A 372 -10.49 -17.36 8.90
N ASP A 373 -10.88 -16.17 9.35
CA ASP A 373 -10.04 -14.96 9.34
C ASP A 373 -9.68 -14.56 10.77
N LEU A 374 -8.40 -14.58 11.07
CA LEU A 374 -7.79 -14.20 12.35
C LEU A 374 -6.66 -13.19 12.14
N ALA A 375 -6.67 -12.48 11.00
CA ALA A 375 -5.66 -11.51 10.66
C ALA A 375 -5.64 -10.34 11.66
N TRP A 376 -4.47 -9.70 11.81
CA TRP A 376 -4.29 -8.54 12.67
C TRP A 376 -4.70 -8.80 14.13
N ASN A 377 -4.21 -9.88 14.69
CA ASN A 377 -4.33 -10.24 16.09
C ASN A 377 -2.95 -10.28 16.78
N LYS A 378 -2.91 -10.74 18.02
CA LYS A 378 -1.67 -10.88 18.80
C LYS A 378 -1.25 -12.35 18.98
N LEU A 379 -1.73 -13.25 18.11
CA LEU A 379 -1.44 -14.68 18.20
C LEU A 379 0.06 -14.94 18.13
N SER A 380 0.63 -15.48 19.22
CA SER A 380 2.05 -15.82 19.33
C SER A 380 2.31 -17.32 19.21
N SER A 381 1.38 -18.13 19.67
CA SER A 381 1.45 -19.59 19.64
C SER A 381 0.10 -20.22 19.33
N LEU A 382 0.12 -21.33 18.61
CA LEU A 382 -1.05 -22.14 18.29
C LEU A 382 -0.87 -23.54 18.86
N ASN A 383 -1.94 -24.09 19.43
CA ASN A 383 -1.93 -25.49 19.86
C ASN A 383 -1.79 -26.40 18.63
N PRO A 384 -0.97 -27.47 18.65
CA PRO A 384 -0.81 -28.40 17.53
C PRO A 384 -2.11 -28.99 16.98
N LEU A 385 -3.18 -29.01 17.77
CA LEU A 385 -4.49 -29.56 17.40
C LEU A 385 -5.55 -28.49 17.11
N SER A 386 -5.21 -27.18 17.12
CA SER A 386 -6.18 -26.09 16.96
C SER A 386 -7.04 -26.20 15.69
N PHE A 387 -6.50 -26.70 14.59
CA PHE A 387 -7.22 -26.84 13.32
C PHE A 387 -7.64 -28.29 13.00
N SER A 388 -7.32 -29.27 13.87
CA SER A 388 -7.56 -30.68 13.59
C SER A 388 -9.04 -31.05 13.45
N SER A 389 -9.93 -30.25 14.03
CA SER A 389 -11.38 -30.41 14.00
C SER A 389 -12.08 -29.70 12.83
N LEU A 390 -11.32 -29.14 11.87
CA LEU A 390 -11.82 -28.32 10.76
C LEU A 390 -11.66 -28.99 9.37
N PRO A 391 -12.37 -30.12 9.09
CA PRO A 391 -12.17 -30.91 7.86
C PRO A 391 -12.57 -30.16 6.58
N ALA A 392 -13.47 -29.18 6.67
CA ALA A 392 -14.00 -28.43 5.54
C ALA A 392 -13.29 -27.08 5.28
N LEU A 393 -12.21 -26.77 6.03
CA LEU A 393 -11.55 -25.48 5.92
C LEU A 393 -10.86 -25.31 4.57
N ILE A 394 -11.22 -24.22 3.87
CA ILE A 394 -10.75 -23.87 2.53
C ILE A 394 -9.87 -22.61 2.55
N LYS A 395 -10.26 -21.61 3.36
CA LYS A 395 -9.55 -20.34 3.48
C LYS A 395 -9.15 -20.11 4.95
N LEU A 396 -7.86 -19.76 5.16
CA LEU A 396 -7.31 -19.39 6.47
C LEU A 396 -6.46 -18.15 6.33
N ASP A 397 -6.85 -17.08 7.03
CA ASP A 397 -6.08 -15.84 7.10
C ASP A 397 -5.55 -15.63 8.52
N LEU A 398 -4.25 -15.56 8.65
CA LEU A 398 -3.49 -15.31 9.89
C LEU A 398 -2.51 -14.15 9.70
N THR A 399 -2.77 -13.28 8.71
CA THR A 399 -1.93 -12.13 8.37
C THR A 399 -1.69 -11.24 9.59
N SER A 400 -0.48 -10.67 9.71
CA SER A 400 -0.13 -9.69 10.76
C SER A 400 -0.41 -10.17 12.18
N ASN A 401 0.10 -11.35 12.51
CA ASN A 401 0.19 -11.92 13.85
C ASN A 401 1.67 -12.04 14.29
N ARG A 402 1.94 -12.76 15.36
CA ARG A 402 3.29 -13.00 15.92
C ARG A 402 3.64 -14.48 15.96
N LEU A 403 3.17 -15.23 14.96
CA LEU A 403 3.35 -16.68 14.92
C LEU A 403 4.79 -17.04 14.57
N SER A 404 5.37 -17.95 15.35
CA SER A 404 6.66 -18.58 15.06
C SER A 404 6.53 -19.95 14.36
N TYR A 405 5.37 -20.60 14.47
CA TYR A 405 5.07 -21.91 13.93
C TYR A 405 3.59 -22.04 13.51
N LEU A 406 3.30 -22.73 12.42
CA LEU A 406 1.93 -23.06 11.99
C LEU A 406 1.67 -24.57 12.11
N PRO A 407 0.70 -25.02 12.93
CA PRO A 407 0.30 -26.42 12.94
C PRO A 407 -0.50 -26.74 11.67
N VAL A 408 0.00 -27.72 10.90
CA VAL A 408 -0.62 -28.11 9.61
C VAL A 408 -1.65 -29.24 9.73
N SER A 409 -1.84 -29.79 10.93
CA SER A 409 -2.83 -30.86 11.19
C SER A 409 -4.25 -30.34 10.96
N GLY A 410 -5.01 -31.00 10.07
CA GLY A 410 -6.38 -30.60 9.70
C GLY A 410 -6.47 -29.66 8.48
N LEU A 411 -5.34 -29.15 7.94
CA LEU A 411 -5.33 -28.18 6.85
C LEU A 411 -5.24 -28.79 5.44
N HIS A 412 -5.46 -30.08 5.27
CA HIS A 412 -5.33 -30.80 3.98
C HIS A 412 -6.32 -30.32 2.90
N GLY A 413 -7.43 -29.70 3.32
CA GLY A 413 -8.47 -29.14 2.44
C GLY A 413 -8.19 -27.71 1.97
N LEU A 414 -7.17 -27.05 2.52
CA LEU A 414 -6.92 -25.63 2.37
C LEU A 414 -6.52 -25.26 0.94
N THR A 415 -7.18 -24.27 0.39
CA THR A 415 -6.86 -23.70 -0.95
C THR A 415 -6.24 -22.31 -0.86
N HIS A 416 -6.57 -21.53 0.19
CA HIS A 416 -6.06 -20.19 0.42
C HIS A 416 -5.47 -20.07 1.81
N LEU A 417 -4.21 -19.68 1.91
CA LEU A 417 -3.49 -19.49 3.15
C LEU A 417 -2.78 -18.15 3.14
N LYS A 418 -3.09 -17.28 4.12
CA LYS A 418 -2.44 -15.99 4.29
C LYS A 418 -1.73 -15.93 5.62
N LEU A 419 -0.44 -15.62 5.59
CA LEU A 419 0.47 -15.57 6.75
C LEU A 419 1.40 -14.34 6.69
N ALA A 420 1.20 -13.42 5.75
CA ALA A 420 2.00 -12.21 5.62
C ALA A 420 2.08 -11.46 6.95
N GLY A 421 3.19 -10.77 7.24
CA GLY A 421 3.37 -9.99 8.48
C GLY A 421 3.64 -10.80 9.75
N ASN A 422 3.87 -12.14 9.66
CA ASN A 422 4.37 -12.96 10.78
C ASN A 422 5.89 -13.07 10.70
N GLU A 423 6.60 -12.07 11.21
CA GLU A 423 8.08 -11.97 11.06
C GLU A 423 8.84 -13.12 11.74
N ASP A 424 8.29 -13.70 12.81
CA ASP A 424 8.91 -14.80 13.54
C ASP A 424 8.71 -16.16 12.86
N LEU A 425 7.84 -16.26 11.84
CA LEU A 425 7.58 -17.49 11.09
C LEU A 425 8.66 -17.72 10.03
N GLN A 426 9.80 -18.29 10.45
CA GLN A 426 10.96 -18.52 9.60
C GLN A 426 11.06 -19.94 9.02
N GLU A 427 10.22 -20.87 9.50
CA GLU A 427 10.24 -22.24 9.05
C GLU A 427 9.55 -22.44 7.70
N LEU A 428 10.07 -23.39 6.91
CA LEU A 428 9.46 -23.79 5.64
C LEU A 428 8.23 -24.67 5.92
N LEU A 429 7.10 -24.31 5.31
CA LEU A 429 5.89 -25.14 5.38
C LEU A 429 6.07 -26.40 4.52
N PRO A 430 5.68 -27.59 5.02
CA PRO A 430 5.75 -28.83 4.26
C PRO A 430 4.67 -28.84 3.16
N ALA A 431 5.10 -28.79 1.90
CA ALA A 431 4.21 -28.79 0.73
C ALA A 431 3.31 -30.04 0.69
N GLU A 432 3.82 -31.16 1.19
CA GLU A 432 3.07 -32.44 1.25
C GLU A 432 1.84 -32.39 2.15
N SER A 433 1.84 -31.50 3.15
CA SER A 433 0.71 -31.34 4.08
C SER A 433 -0.40 -30.44 3.55
N LEU A 434 -0.17 -29.71 2.44
CA LEU A 434 -1.10 -28.74 1.84
C LEU A 434 -1.35 -29.04 0.35
N PRO A 435 -1.86 -30.22 -0.03
CA PRO A 435 -1.91 -30.68 -1.42
C PRO A 435 -2.89 -29.94 -2.32
N LYS A 436 -3.89 -29.23 -1.75
CA LYS A 436 -4.92 -28.51 -2.49
C LYS A 436 -4.70 -26.99 -2.58
N LEU A 437 -3.55 -26.52 -2.07
CA LEU A 437 -3.25 -25.10 -2.00
C LEU A 437 -3.17 -24.47 -3.41
N ARG A 438 -3.84 -23.33 -3.58
CA ARG A 438 -3.86 -22.53 -4.84
C ARG A 438 -3.25 -21.15 -4.64
N VAL A 439 -3.58 -20.50 -3.52
CA VAL A 439 -3.12 -19.14 -3.20
C VAL A 439 -2.46 -19.15 -1.83
N MET A 440 -1.28 -18.56 -1.75
CA MET A 440 -0.52 -18.48 -0.52
C MET A 440 0.18 -17.12 -0.40
N GLU A 441 -0.04 -16.45 0.73
CA GLU A 441 0.64 -15.21 1.10
C GLU A 441 1.50 -15.48 2.34
N LEU A 442 2.80 -15.29 2.22
CA LEU A 442 3.78 -15.64 3.25
C LEU A 442 4.61 -14.42 3.66
N PRO A 443 5.19 -14.40 4.88
CA PRO A 443 6.06 -13.30 5.28
C PRO A 443 7.35 -13.24 4.43
N TYR A 444 7.84 -14.38 3.95
CA TYR A 444 9.08 -14.44 3.20
C TYR A 444 8.93 -15.21 1.88
N ALA A 445 9.40 -14.64 0.77
CA ALA A 445 9.35 -15.26 -0.56
C ALA A 445 10.07 -16.63 -0.63
N PHE A 446 11.04 -16.88 0.25
CA PHE A 446 11.76 -18.15 0.31
C PHE A 446 10.88 -19.33 0.69
N GLN A 447 9.85 -19.09 1.46
CA GLN A 447 8.89 -20.12 1.84
C GLN A 447 8.07 -20.61 0.65
N CYS A 448 7.89 -19.76 -0.36
CA CYS A 448 7.27 -20.12 -1.64
C CYS A 448 8.10 -21.10 -2.47
N CYS A 449 9.39 -21.22 -2.22
CA CYS A 449 10.29 -22.11 -2.99
C CYS A 449 9.92 -23.59 -2.93
N ALA A 450 9.18 -24.00 -1.90
CA ALA A 450 8.71 -25.39 -1.75
C ALA A 450 7.47 -25.70 -2.61
N PHE A 451 6.74 -24.68 -3.06
CA PHE A 451 5.44 -24.80 -3.74
C PHE A 451 5.49 -24.40 -5.21
N VAL A 452 6.44 -23.56 -5.61
CA VAL A 452 6.61 -23.15 -7.00
C VAL A 452 7.49 -24.17 -7.70
N SER A 453 6.92 -24.96 -8.62
CA SER A 453 7.71 -25.79 -9.55
C SER A 453 8.59 -24.85 -10.36
N CYS A 454 9.91 -24.91 -10.17
CA CYS A 454 10.85 -24.23 -11.04
C CYS A 454 10.66 -24.78 -12.47
N GLU A 455 9.94 -24.04 -13.31
CA GLU A 455 10.05 -24.24 -14.75
C GLU A 455 11.52 -24.11 -15.10
N LYS A 456 12.09 -25.20 -15.58
CA LYS A 456 13.40 -25.19 -16.21
C LYS A 456 13.32 -24.16 -17.33
N HIS A 457 13.97 -23.04 -17.17
CA HIS A 457 14.28 -22.16 -18.28
C HIS A 457 15.04 -23.03 -19.28
N SER A 458 14.32 -23.55 -20.26
CA SER A 458 14.91 -24.13 -21.44
C SER A 458 15.72 -23.02 -22.11
N SER A 459 17.04 -23.26 -22.13
CA SER A 459 18.00 -22.45 -22.83
C SER A 459 17.49 -22.16 -24.26
N PRO A 460 17.70 -20.94 -24.81
CA PRO A 460 17.26 -20.60 -26.16
C PRO A 460 17.95 -21.42 -27.29
N TRP A 461 18.82 -22.36 -26.96
CA TRP A 461 19.64 -23.15 -27.90
C TRP A 461 19.07 -24.52 -28.28
N ASP A 462 17.93 -24.97 -27.64
CA ASP A 462 17.30 -26.27 -27.98
C ASP A 462 16.07 -26.12 -28.91
N ARG A 463 16.02 -25.09 -29.73
CA ARG A 463 14.96 -24.85 -30.72
C ARG A 463 15.46 -25.17 -32.16
N ASP A 464 16.00 -26.36 -32.37
CA ASP A 464 16.09 -26.93 -33.72
C ASP A 464 15.90 -28.44 -33.63
N ASN A 465 14.69 -28.91 -33.78
CA ASN A 465 14.23 -30.14 -34.42
C ASN A 465 12.84 -30.53 -33.89
N ASN A 466 11.80 -29.93 -34.42
CA ASN A 466 10.60 -30.62 -34.88
C ASN A 466 9.66 -29.64 -35.60
N ASN A 467 9.84 -29.54 -36.89
CA ASN A 467 8.78 -29.01 -37.79
C ASN A 467 7.73 -30.10 -37.97
N ASN A 468 6.47 -29.78 -37.56
CA ASN A 468 5.34 -30.09 -38.41
C ASN A 468 4.03 -29.52 -37.84
N GLY A 469 3.55 -28.54 -38.51
CA GLY A 469 2.14 -28.43 -38.92
C GLY A 469 1.14 -27.78 -38.01
N LYS A 470 0.84 -26.56 -38.35
CA LYS A 470 -0.46 -25.93 -38.60
C LYS A 470 -0.84 -24.73 -37.73
N ASP A 471 -0.98 -23.68 -38.51
CA ASP A 471 -1.60 -22.37 -38.28
C ASP A 471 -2.79 -22.34 -37.33
N ASP A 472 -2.86 -21.38 -36.41
CA ASP A 472 -3.97 -20.44 -36.44
C ASP A 472 -3.64 -19.10 -35.75
N PHE A 473 -4.08 -18.04 -36.38
CA PHE A 473 -3.92 -16.62 -36.06
C PHE A 473 -4.93 -16.20 -35.00
N GLY A 474 -4.49 -15.49 -33.99
CA GLY A 474 -5.37 -14.91 -32.98
C GLY A 474 -4.72 -13.86 -32.10
N ARG A 475 -4.47 -12.68 -32.66
CA ARG A 475 -4.07 -11.45 -31.99
C ARG A 475 -5.15 -10.98 -31.02
N ARG A 476 -4.84 -10.80 -29.73
CA ARG A 476 -5.59 -9.90 -28.86
C ARG A 476 -4.65 -9.18 -27.89
N GLU A 477 -4.53 -7.91 -28.11
CA GLU A 477 -4.02 -6.91 -27.18
C GLU A 477 -4.90 -6.86 -25.94
N GLY A 478 -4.29 -7.04 -24.75
CA GLY A 478 -4.96 -6.88 -23.46
C GLY A 478 -4.69 -5.49 -22.89
N ILE A 479 -5.75 -4.72 -22.86
CA ILE A 479 -5.85 -3.43 -22.14
C ILE A 479 -5.88 -3.74 -20.65
N LEU A 480 -4.92 -3.19 -19.87
CA LEU A 480 -5.01 -3.13 -18.40
C LEU A 480 -6.14 -2.14 -18.03
N SER A 481 -7.21 -2.64 -17.47
CA SER A 481 -8.13 -1.83 -16.69
C SER A 481 -7.98 -2.17 -15.21
N ASN A 482 -7.68 -1.16 -14.42
CA ASN A 482 -7.82 -1.20 -12.97
C ASN A 482 -9.32 -1.40 -12.65
N GLN A 483 -9.64 -2.53 -12.09
CA GLN A 483 -10.97 -2.79 -11.57
C GLN A 483 -10.80 -3.21 -10.12
N GLU A 484 -11.30 -2.36 -9.25
CA GLU A 484 -11.46 -2.62 -7.83
C GLU A 484 -12.38 -3.83 -7.66
N ASP A 485 -11.88 -4.84 -6.97
CA ASP A 485 -12.57 -6.10 -6.74
C ASP A 485 -13.73 -5.90 -5.77
N HIS A 486 -14.93 -5.76 -6.34
CA HIS A 486 -16.15 -6.19 -5.67
C HIS A 486 -16.31 -7.68 -5.96
N GLU A 487 -15.82 -8.53 -5.07
CA GLU A 487 -16.11 -9.97 -5.11
C GLU A 487 -17.56 -10.22 -4.67
N ASP A 488 -18.45 -10.24 -5.64
CA ASP A 488 -19.73 -10.91 -5.52
C ASP A 488 -19.49 -12.43 -5.44
N PHE A 489 -19.96 -12.99 -4.34
CA PHE A 489 -19.83 -14.39 -3.98
C PHE A 489 -20.78 -15.26 -4.82
N LEU A 490 -20.37 -15.64 -6.04
CA LEU A 490 -20.99 -16.73 -6.80
C LEU A 490 -20.08 -17.96 -6.78
N LEU A 491 -20.57 -19.01 -6.17
CA LEU A 491 -19.99 -20.35 -6.15
C LEU A 491 -20.07 -20.92 -7.57
N ASP A 492 -18.94 -20.91 -8.28
CA ASP A 492 -18.78 -21.71 -9.49
C ASP A 492 -18.21 -23.07 -9.13
N PHE A 493 -19.05 -24.10 -9.23
CA PHE A 493 -18.67 -25.50 -9.19
C PHE A 493 -18.48 -25.96 -10.63
N ASP A 494 -17.23 -25.97 -11.12
CA ASP A 494 -16.85 -26.79 -12.26
C ASP A 494 -15.71 -27.73 -11.87
N ASP A 495 -16.09 -29.00 -11.69
CA ASP A 495 -15.18 -30.13 -11.66
C ASP A 495 -14.71 -30.44 -13.09
N GLU A 496 -13.50 -29.97 -13.45
CA GLU A 496 -12.72 -30.55 -14.56
C GLU A 496 -11.36 -31.05 -14.08
N PRO A 497 -10.94 -32.26 -14.48
CA PRO A 497 -9.72 -32.87 -13.98
C PRO A 497 -8.49 -32.54 -14.86
N LYS A 498 -7.39 -32.16 -14.15
CA LYS A 498 -6.00 -32.22 -14.64
C LYS A 498 -5.50 -31.09 -15.54
N SER A 499 -5.23 -29.93 -14.93
CA SER A 499 -4.03 -29.16 -15.27
C SER A 499 -3.13 -29.07 -14.03
N HIS A 500 -1.83 -29.09 -14.20
CA HIS A 500 -0.86 -28.87 -13.11
C HIS A 500 -1.12 -27.47 -12.53
N HIS A 501 -1.78 -27.41 -11.37
CA HIS A 501 -2.06 -26.17 -10.67
C HIS A 501 -0.73 -25.61 -10.14
N THR A 502 -0.25 -24.53 -10.74
CA THR A 502 0.82 -23.72 -10.14
C THR A 502 0.24 -22.96 -8.96
N VAL A 503 0.78 -23.15 -7.77
CA VAL A 503 0.40 -22.39 -6.57
C VAL A 503 0.80 -20.92 -6.79
N GLN A 504 -0.16 -20.02 -6.69
CA GLN A 504 0.10 -18.59 -6.68
C GLN A 504 0.63 -18.20 -5.29
N CYS A 505 1.91 -17.92 -5.19
CA CYS A 505 2.58 -17.58 -3.93
C CYS A 505 3.08 -16.14 -3.94
N SER A 506 2.77 -15.40 -2.89
CA SER A 506 3.20 -14.01 -2.69
C SER A 506 3.92 -13.86 -1.34
N PRO A 507 5.03 -13.10 -1.25
CA PRO A 507 5.76 -12.52 -2.38
C PRO A 507 6.48 -13.61 -3.20
N SER A 508 6.39 -13.52 -4.53
CA SER A 508 6.96 -14.53 -5.41
C SER A 508 8.50 -14.55 -5.34
N PRO A 509 9.13 -15.74 -5.37
CA PRO A 509 10.57 -15.86 -5.52
C PRO A 509 11.05 -15.18 -6.81
N GLY A 510 12.20 -14.55 -6.71
CA GLY A 510 12.75 -13.81 -7.85
C GLY A 510 14.24 -13.53 -7.67
N PRO A 511 14.84 -12.73 -8.54
CA PRO A 511 16.26 -12.43 -8.48
C PRO A 511 16.72 -11.86 -7.14
N PHE A 512 15.90 -11.03 -6.49
CA PHE A 512 16.20 -10.44 -5.19
C PHE A 512 15.85 -11.35 -4.01
N ARG A 513 15.06 -12.40 -4.21
CA ARG A 513 14.66 -13.41 -3.22
C ARG A 513 14.77 -14.82 -3.84
N PRO A 514 16.00 -15.28 -4.15
CA PRO A 514 16.21 -16.51 -4.91
C PRO A 514 16.06 -17.77 -4.07
N CYS A 515 15.58 -18.86 -4.69
CA CYS A 515 15.41 -20.15 -4.01
C CYS A 515 16.72 -20.93 -3.80
N HIS A 516 17.64 -20.92 -4.77
CA HIS A 516 18.81 -21.80 -4.76
C HIS A 516 20.14 -21.11 -4.48
N HIS A 517 20.39 -19.98 -5.13
CA HIS A 517 21.66 -19.27 -5.08
C HIS A 517 21.46 -17.79 -4.89
N LEU A 518 22.19 -17.18 -3.94
CA LEU A 518 22.14 -15.73 -3.74
C LEU A 518 22.60 -15.00 -5.00
N PHE A 519 23.66 -15.49 -5.68
CA PHE A 519 24.11 -14.97 -6.97
C PHE A 519 23.65 -15.87 -8.11
N GLY A 520 22.91 -15.34 -9.08
CA GLY A 520 22.27 -16.12 -10.15
C GLY A 520 23.25 -16.71 -11.16
N SER A 521 24.43 -16.11 -11.38
CA SER A 521 25.41 -16.59 -12.35
C SER A 521 26.84 -16.70 -11.78
N TRP A 522 27.65 -17.62 -12.37
CA TRP A 522 29.05 -17.76 -11.99
C TRP A 522 29.89 -16.52 -12.29
N LEU A 523 29.54 -15.76 -13.33
CA LEU A 523 30.23 -14.53 -13.69
C LEU A 523 30.06 -13.47 -12.59
N ILE A 524 28.83 -13.28 -12.07
CA ILE A 524 28.53 -12.35 -10.97
C ILE A 524 29.29 -12.80 -9.73
N ARG A 525 29.27 -14.09 -9.40
CA ARG A 525 29.95 -14.65 -8.22
C ARG A 525 31.44 -14.35 -8.24
N VAL A 526 32.13 -14.68 -9.35
CA VAL A 526 33.55 -14.39 -9.52
C VAL A 526 33.80 -12.89 -9.49
N GLY A 527 32.96 -12.09 -10.15
CA GLY A 527 33.07 -10.62 -10.15
C GLY A 527 32.99 -10.03 -8.76
N VAL A 528 32.04 -10.45 -7.93
CA VAL A 528 31.87 -9.96 -6.53
C VAL A 528 33.10 -10.35 -5.67
N TRP A 529 33.65 -11.59 -5.80
CA TRP A 529 34.84 -11.98 -5.08
C TRP A 529 36.08 -11.16 -5.51
N VAL A 530 36.24 -10.90 -6.81
CA VAL A 530 37.35 -10.08 -7.35
C VAL A 530 37.22 -8.63 -6.81
N ILE A 531 36.02 -8.03 -6.87
CA ILE A 531 35.76 -6.69 -6.36
C ILE A 531 36.07 -6.63 -4.86
N ALA A 532 35.57 -7.58 -4.08
CA ALA A 532 35.75 -7.63 -2.63
C ALA A 532 37.26 -7.69 -2.28
N THR A 533 38.01 -8.63 -2.90
CA THR A 533 39.45 -8.82 -2.62
C THR A 533 40.28 -7.61 -3.05
N LEU A 534 40.07 -7.11 -4.28
CA LEU A 534 40.78 -5.93 -4.78
C LEU A 534 40.45 -4.68 -3.95
N SER A 535 39.18 -4.47 -3.62
CA SER A 535 38.80 -3.33 -2.82
C SER A 535 39.45 -3.37 -1.43
N LEU A 536 39.41 -4.49 -0.74
CA LEU A 536 40.01 -4.60 0.60
C LEU A 536 41.54 -4.46 0.55
N VAL A 537 42.21 -5.15 -0.37
CA VAL A 537 43.67 -5.13 -0.46
C VAL A 537 44.20 -3.77 -0.90
N CYS A 538 43.65 -3.21 -2.00
CA CYS A 538 44.18 -1.96 -2.54
C CYS A 538 43.87 -0.77 -1.63
N ASN A 539 42.66 -0.69 -1.03
CA ASN A 539 42.35 0.40 -0.08
C ASN A 539 43.18 0.30 1.20
N THR A 540 43.46 -0.92 1.70
CA THR A 540 44.35 -1.10 2.84
C THR A 540 45.75 -0.62 2.52
N LEU A 541 46.29 -0.95 1.32
CA LEU A 541 47.61 -0.47 0.86
C LEU A 541 47.62 1.06 0.78
N VAL A 542 46.60 1.68 0.24
CA VAL A 542 46.48 3.15 0.16
C VAL A 542 46.41 3.76 1.57
N MET A 543 45.62 3.23 2.47
CA MET A 543 45.57 3.70 3.86
C MET A 543 46.91 3.59 4.55
N VAL A 544 47.58 2.45 4.44
CA VAL A 544 48.92 2.22 5.03
C VAL A 544 49.94 3.21 4.46
N SER A 545 49.95 3.41 3.13
CA SER A 545 50.87 4.35 2.48
C SER A 545 50.67 5.80 2.91
N ILE A 546 49.38 6.23 3.11
CA ILE A 546 49.07 7.62 3.47
C ILE A 546 49.22 7.89 4.96
N PHE A 547 48.73 7.02 5.82
CA PHE A 547 48.65 7.31 7.29
C PHE A 547 49.85 6.83 8.06
N LEU A 548 50.58 5.82 7.58
CA LEU A 548 51.79 5.29 8.22
C LEU A 548 53.11 5.86 7.68
N SER A 549 53.05 6.54 6.50
CA SER A 549 54.20 7.20 5.91
C SER A 549 54.57 8.46 6.73
N PRO A 550 55.84 8.75 6.98
CA PRO A 550 56.30 9.94 7.68
C PRO A 550 56.16 11.24 6.84
N SER A 551 55.66 11.17 5.60
CA SER A 551 55.44 12.30 4.72
C SER A 551 54.36 13.26 5.25
N PHE A 552 54.53 14.56 4.92
CA PHE A 552 53.52 15.55 5.32
C PHE A 552 52.14 15.22 4.72
N LEU A 553 51.11 15.19 5.57
CA LEU A 553 49.74 14.92 5.17
C LEU A 553 49.13 16.16 4.48
N SER A 554 49.15 16.16 3.13
CA SER A 554 48.52 17.22 2.36
C SER A 554 46.98 17.07 2.40
N PRO A 555 46.21 18.17 2.19
CA PRO A 555 44.76 18.13 2.17
C PRO A 555 44.21 17.06 1.21
N VAL A 556 44.80 16.87 0.04
CA VAL A 556 44.40 15.86 -0.95
C VAL A 556 44.69 14.45 -0.50
N LYS A 557 45.86 14.22 0.12
CA LYS A 557 46.22 12.90 0.69
C LYS A 557 45.21 12.50 1.77
N LEU A 558 44.77 13.44 2.60
CA LEU A 558 43.76 13.20 3.62
C LEU A 558 42.43 12.74 2.99
N LEU A 559 41.92 13.46 1.95
CA LEU A 559 40.66 13.07 1.28
C LEU A 559 40.77 11.70 0.61
N ILE A 560 41.90 11.41 -0.03
CA ILE A 560 42.14 10.08 -0.66
C ILE A 560 42.21 9.00 0.42
N GLY A 561 42.84 9.26 1.56
CA GLY A 561 42.89 8.31 2.67
C GLY A 561 41.50 8.04 3.29
N LEU A 562 40.69 9.06 3.47
CA LEU A 562 39.29 8.92 3.94
C LEU A 562 38.41 8.19 2.90
N LEU A 563 38.60 8.49 1.59
CA LEU A 563 37.92 7.77 0.51
C LEU A 563 38.31 6.29 0.50
N ALA A 564 39.61 5.96 0.70
CA ALA A 564 40.07 4.59 0.82
C ALA A 564 39.44 3.86 2.03
N LEU A 565 39.27 4.54 3.16
CA LEU A 565 38.58 4.00 4.33
C LEU A 565 37.12 3.62 3.98
N VAL A 566 36.40 4.54 3.35
CA VAL A 566 34.99 4.33 2.97
C VAL A 566 34.87 3.25 1.91
N ASN A 567 35.76 3.23 0.91
CA ASN A 567 35.79 2.20 -0.13
C ASN A 567 36.13 0.80 0.43
N SER A 568 36.89 0.70 1.51
CA SER A 568 37.13 -0.57 2.21
C SER A 568 35.86 -1.11 2.86
N LEU A 569 34.96 -0.22 3.38
CA LEU A 569 33.64 -0.63 3.90
C LEU A 569 32.76 -1.21 2.78
N MET A 570 32.76 -0.63 1.59
CA MET A 570 32.08 -1.19 0.43
C MET A 570 32.64 -2.58 0.04
N GLY A 571 33.98 -2.73 0.11
CA GLY A 571 34.62 -4.03 -0.06
C GLY A 571 34.19 -5.06 1.00
N LEU A 572 33.98 -4.62 2.23
CA LEU A 572 33.49 -5.47 3.33
C LEU A 572 32.04 -5.94 3.06
N TRP A 573 31.17 -5.06 2.58
CA TRP A 573 29.82 -5.42 2.15
C TRP A 573 29.85 -6.52 1.07
N SER A 574 30.63 -6.32 0.01
CA SER A 574 30.79 -7.31 -1.07
C SER A 574 31.34 -8.64 -0.54
N ALA A 575 32.32 -8.60 0.36
CA ALA A 575 32.92 -9.80 0.98
C ALA A 575 31.90 -10.55 1.85
N THR A 576 31.06 -9.83 2.62
CA THR A 576 30.02 -10.44 3.44
C THR A 576 29.00 -11.16 2.58
N LEU A 577 28.48 -10.53 1.52
CA LEU A 577 27.53 -11.16 0.59
C LEU A 577 28.16 -12.38 -0.12
N ALA A 578 29.43 -12.28 -0.57
CA ALA A 578 30.14 -13.39 -1.17
C ALA A 578 30.33 -14.58 -0.22
N THR A 579 30.57 -14.29 1.06
CA THR A 579 30.70 -15.32 2.11
C THR A 579 29.34 -15.99 2.37
N VAL A 580 28.27 -15.22 2.46
CA VAL A 580 26.91 -15.76 2.62
C VAL A 580 26.54 -16.64 1.42
N ASP A 581 26.79 -16.21 0.17
CA ASP A 581 26.56 -17.02 -1.02
C ASP A 581 27.36 -18.34 -1.00
N ALA A 582 28.62 -18.30 -0.54
CA ALA A 582 29.46 -19.48 -0.44
C ALA A 582 28.97 -20.47 0.64
N LEU A 583 28.55 -19.97 1.80
CA LEU A 583 28.08 -20.79 2.91
C LEU A 583 26.68 -21.39 2.65
N THR A 584 25.85 -20.72 1.87
CA THR A 584 24.47 -21.15 1.57
C THR A 584 24.30 -21.72 0.15
N PHE A 585 25.38 -22.08 -0.49
CA PHE A 585 25.38 -22.52 -1.88
C PHE A 585 24.40 -23.67 -2.14
N GLY A 586 23.49 -23.50 -3.09
CA GLY A 586 22.48 -24.50 -3.48
C GLY A 586 21.30 -24.64 -2.51
N SER A 587 21.34 -24.01 -1.34
CA SER A 587 20.31 -24.16 -0.29
C SER A 587 19.87 -22.81 0.31
N PHE A 588 20.05 -21.71 -0.43
CA PHE A 588 19.79 -20.36 0.08
C PHE A 588 18.34 -20.18 0.59
N GLY A 589 17.33 -20.81 -0.07
CA GLY A 589 15.93 -20.73 0.35
C GLY A 589 15.65 -21.18 1.79
N ARG A 590 16.49 -22.08 2.36
CA ARG A 590 16.34 -22.49 3.77
C ARG A 590 16.85 -21.47 4.77
N TYR A 591 17.79 -20.63 4.35
CA TYR A 591 18.45 -19.66 5.23
C TYR A 591 18.04 -18.22 4.93
N GLY A 592 17.38 -17.99 3.78
CA GLY A 592 17.06 -16.66 3.28
C GLY A 592 16.21 -15.83 4.23
N ALA A 593 15.14 -16.40 4.81
CA ALA A 593 14.30 -15.72 5.79
C ALA A 593 15.10 -15.30 7.03
N ARG A 594 15.88 -16.22 7.59
CA ARG A 594 16.77 -15.94 8.76
C ARG A 594 17.85 -14.92 8.42
N TRP A 595 18.35 -14.92 7.18
CA TRP A 595 19.34 -13.94 6.73
C TRP A 595 18.73 -12.55 6.62
N GLU A 596 17.59 -12.39 5.91
CA GLU A 596 16.91 -11.10 5.72
C GLU A 596 16.45 -10.47 7.05
N SER A 597 15.93 -11.26 7.97
CA SER A 597 15.49 -10.78 9.29
C SER A 597 16.66 -10.50 10.26
N SER A 598 17.89 -11.00 9.95
CA SER A 598 19.03 -10.88 10.86
C SER A 598 19.54 -9.46 11.00
N THR A 599 20.01 -9.13 12.21
CA THR A 599 20.78 -7.89 12.48
C THR A 599 22.05 -7.82 11.62
N GLY A 600 22.60 -8.96 11.20
CA GLY A 600 23.75 -9.05 10.31
C GLY A 600 23.44 -8.47 8.92
N CYS A 601 22.29 -8.79 8.34
CA CYS A 601 21.86 -8.23 7.05
C CYS A 601 21.54 -6.73 7.19
N LYS A 602 20.81 -6.30 8.21
CA LYS A 602 20.52 -4.87 8.49
C LYS A 602 21.82 -4.06 8.61
N LEU A 603 22.82 -4.57 9.34
CA LEU A 603 24.12 -3.92 9.47
C LEU A 603 24.91 -3.90 8.16
N THR A 604 24.87 -5.00 7.38
CA THR A 604 25.54 -5.11 6.08
C THR A 604 24.95 -4.09 5.10
N GLY A 605 23.64 -3.95 5.04
CA GLY A 605 22.95 -2.93 4.23
C GLY A 605 23.28 -1.51 4.65
N PHE A 606 23.29 -1.26 5.96
CA PHE A 606 23.72 0.04 6.54
C PHE A 606 25.13 0.41 6.05
N VAL A 607 26.08 -0.51 6.15
CA VAL A 607 27.48 -0.30 5.72
C VAL A 607 27.55 0.02 4.23
N SER A 608 26.77 -0.65 3.39
CA SER A 608 26.73 -0.41 1.94
C SER A 608 26.23 1.00 1.58
N ILE A 609 25.09 1.40 2.11
CA ILE A 609 24.50 2.72 1.83
C ILE A 609 25.41 3.82 2.39
N PHE A 610 25.89 3.67 3.61
CA PHE A 610 26.82 4.60 4.23
C PHE A 610 28.09 4.78 3.41
N ALA A 611 28.70 3.69 2.96
CA ALA A 611 29.92 3.72 2.17
C ALA A 611 29.66 4.37 0.79
N SER A 612 28.56 4.02 0.12
CA SER A 612 28.20 4.60 -1.18
C SER A 612 28.02 6.11 -1.09
N GLU A 613 27.15 6.57 -0.20
CA GLU A 613 26.80 7.99 -0.09
C GLU A 613 27.98 8.85 0.39
N THR A 614 28.70 8.38 1.41
CA THR A 614 29.89 9.10 1.93
C THR A 614 31.00 9.18 0.87
N SER A 615 31.18 8.13 0.06
CA SER A 615 32.14 8.13 -1.05
C SER A 615 31.79 9.21 -2.10
N ILE A 616 30.51 9.31 -2.49
CA ILE A 616 30.05 10.32 -3.45
C ILE A 616 30.25 11.73 -2.90
N PHE A 617 29.94 11.98 -1.63
CA PHE A 617 30.16 13.28 -1.02
C PHE A 617 31.63 13.67 -0.94
N LEU A 618 32.50 12.71 -0.51
CA LEU A 618 33.95 12.95 -0.47
C LEU A 618 34.54 13.21 -1.87
N LEU A 619 34.09 12.49 -2.90
CA LEU A 619 34.49 12.75 -4.29
C LEU A 619 34.05 14.13 -4.77
N THR A 620 32.81 14.52 -4.44
CA THR A 620 32.28 15.84 -4.77
C THR A 620 33.09 16.95 -4.12
N VAL A 621 33.45 16.78 -2.83
CA VAL A 621 34.31 17.73 -2.11
C VAL A 621 35.72 17.76 -2.70
N ALA A 622 36.29 16.60 -3.06
CA ALA A 622 37.61 16.54 -3.72
C ALA A 622 37.60 17.24 -5.08
N ALA A 623 36.54 17.08 -5.86
CA ALA A 623 36.35 17.79 -7.13
C ALA A 623 36.27 19.28 -6.94
N LEU A 624 35.44 19.76 -6.01
CA LEU A 624 35.27 21.18 -5.71
C LEU A 624 36.56 21.83 -5.16
N GLU A 625 37.27 21.16 -4.27
CA GLU A 625 38.55 21.62 -3.72
C GLU A 625 39.57 21.83 -4.86
N ARG A 626 39.68 20.88 -5.77
CA ARG A 626 40.57 20.98 -6.91
C ARG A 626 40.13 22.05 -7.91
N GLY A 627 38.85 22.15 -8.23
CA GLY A 627 38.32 23.23 -9.09
C GLY A 627 38.56 24.64 -8.51
N LEU A 628 38.46 24.78 -7.20
CA LEU A 628 38.73 26.03 -6.49
C LEU A 628 40.24 26.33 -6.41
N SER A 629 41.07 25.31 -6.17
CA SER A 629 42.53 25.41 -6.07
C SER A 629 43.13 25.93 -7.38
N VAL A 630 42.73 25.34 -8.52
CA VAL A 630 43.18 25.80 -9.86
C VAL A 630 42.73 27.22 -10.17
N ARG A 631 41.59 27.66 -9.69
CA ARG A 631 41.06 29.03 -9.87
C ARG A 631 41.81 30.08 -9.00
N ARG A 632 42.25 29.68 -7.78
CA ARG A 632 42.95 30.56 -6.82
C ARG A 632 44.43 30.71 -7.11
N GLY A 633 45.07 29.76 -7.79
CA GLY A 633 46.49 29.81 -8.15
C GLY A 633 46.91 31.01 -9.01
N LYS A 634 45.96 31.79 -9.56
CA LYS A 634 46.20 33.05 -10.28
C LYS A 634 45.93 34.32 -9.46
N ALA A 635 45.50 34.26 -8.20
CA ALA A 635 44.99 35.44 -7.51
C ALA A 635 45.38 35.66 -6.05
N ALA A 636 45.96 34.73 -5.29
CA ALA A 636 46.52 34.99 -3.93
C ALA A 636 46.95 33.66 -3.23
N GLU A 637 48.06 33.73 -2.50
CA GLU A 637 48.54 32.77 -1.46
C GLU A 637 47.53 32.56 -0.32
N GLY A 638 46.48 31.79 -0.59
CA GLY A 638 45.53 31.37 0.43
C GLY A 638 45.44 29.85 0.46
N LYS A 639 46.38 29.15 1.15
CA LYS A 639 46.25 27.73 1.51
C LYS A 639 44.90 27.50 2.18
N THR A 640 44.01 26.69 1.56
CA THR A 640 42.84 26.17 2.27
C THR A 640 43.31 25.57 3.58
N SER A 641 42.83 26.10 4.69
CA SER A 641 43.20 25.60 6.01
C SER A 641 42.86 24.11 6.11
N THR A 642 43.82 23.29 6.51
CA THR A 642 43.61 21.84 6.78
C THR A 642 42.47 21.63 7.78
N GLY A 643 42.20 22.60 8.64
CA GLY A 643 41.08 22.59 9.59
C GLY A 643 39.71 22.66 8.90
N THR A 644 39.56 23.55 7.89
CA THR A 644 38.33 23.68 7.13
C THR A 644 38.00 22.41 6.36
N LEU A 645 39.02 21.78 5.76
CA LEU A 645 38.81 20.52 5.01
C LEU A 645 38.43 19.35 5.92
N ARG A 646 39.04 19.27 7.12
CA ARG A 646 38.65 18.26 8.14
C ARG A 646 37.20 18.45 8.58
N LEU A 647 36.74 19.68 8.78
CA LEU A 647 35.35 19.99 9.12
C LEU A 647 34.40 19.58 7.99
N VAL A 648 34.72 19.92 6.75
CA VAL A 648 33.90 19.53 5.59
C VAL A 648 33.83 18.01 5.42
N ALA A 649 34.96 17.31 5.61
CA ALA A 649 34.98 15.85 5.58
C ALA A 649 34.12 15.26 6.71
N ALA A 650 34.19 15.79 7.94
CA ALA A 650 33.34 15.36 9.03
C ALA A 650 31.84 15.58 8.73
N LEU A 651 31.50 16.71 8.09
CA LEU A 651 30.13 16.96 7.63
C LEU A 651 29.66 15.94 6.57
N CYS A 652 30.53 15.50 5.65
CA CYS A 652 30.23 14.43 4.70
C CYS A 652 29.89 13.11 5.42
N PHE A 653 30.66 12.74 6.44
CA PHE A 653 30.39 11.55 7.24
C PHE A 653 29.09 11.66 8.04
N LEU A 654 28.81 12.82 8.64
CA LEU A 654 27.55 13.05 9.34
C LEU A 654 26.33 13.03 8.41
N LEU A 655 26.45 13.59 7.21
CA LEU A 655 25.38 13.57 6.23
C LEU A 655 25.13 12.14 5.72
N GLY A 656 26.20 11.40 5.38
CA GLY A 656 26.10 9.99 5.02
C GLY A 656 25.44 9.15 6.12
N LEU A 657 25.81 9.38 7.39
CA LEU A 657 25.21 8.72 8.53
C LEU A 657 23.72 9.07 8.67
N ALA A 658 23.35 10.34 8.54
CA ALA A 658 21.96 10.79 8.65
C ALA A 658 21.07 10.15 7.57
N ILE A 659 21.53 10.11 6.32
CA ILE A 659 20.82 9.47 5.22
C ILE A 659 20.65 7.96 5.47
N THR A 660 21.68 7.30 6.00
CA THR A 660 21.68 5.85 6.21
C THR A 660 20.81 5.41 7.39
N LEU A 661 20.61 6.30 8.38
CA LEU A 661 19.74 6.02 9.52
C LEU A 661 18.26 6.08 9.16
N LEU A 662 17.86 6.81 8.11
CA LEU A 662 16.46 6.94 7.70
C LEU A 662 15.78 5.59 7.41
N PRO A 663 16.36 4.68 6.61
CA PRO A 663 15.78 3.35 6.38
C PRO A 663 15.77 2.45 7.62
N LEU A 664 16.65 2.68 8.57
CA LEU A 664 16.75 1.89 9.80
C LEU A 664 15.67 2.27 10.82
N LEU A 665 15.23 3.55 10.79
CA LEU A 665 14.19 4.10 11.66
C LEU A 665 12.78 3.88 11.05
N GLY A 666 12.68 3.72 9.73
CA GLY A 666 11.48 3.32 9.04
C GLY A 666 11.52 1.80 8.80
N ASP A 667 10.41 1.14 8.94
CA ASP A 667 10.29 -0.31 8.76
C ASP A 667 10.31 -0.68 7.27
N TYR A 668 11.47 -0.43 6.61
CA TYR A 668 11.64 -0.76 5.18
C TYR A 668 12.02 -2.22 5.00
N GLY A 669 11.25 -2.95 4.18
CA GLY A 669 11.56 -4.32 3.78
C GLY A 669 12.95 -4.44 3.16
N VAL A 670 13.72 -5.43 3.59
CA VAL A 670 15.11 -5.65 3.16
C VAL A 670 15.17 -6.83 2.18
N SER A 671 15.93 -6.70 1.11
CA SER A 671 16.18 -7.79 0.13
C SER A 671 17.29 -8.75 0.59
N SER A 672 17.45 -9.88 -0.11
CA SER A 672 18.51 -10.85 0.17
C SER A 672 19.94 -10.29 0.04
N ILE A 673 20.11 -9.18 -0.68
CA ILE A 673 21.38 -8.43 -0.78
C ILE A 673 21.48 -7.31 0.26
N CYS A 674 20.57 -7.30 1.24
CA CYS A 674 20.54 -6.36 2.36
C CYS A 674 20.32 -4.90 1.98
N LEU A 675 19.71 -4.63 0.84
CA LEU A 675 19.33 -3.29 0.41
C LEU A 675 17.79 -3.12 0.49
N PRO A 676 17.29 -1.91 0.82
CA PRO A 676 15.85 -1.65 0.85
C PRO A 676 15.21 -1.84 -0.52
N MET A 677 14.02 -2.43 -0.55
CA MET A 677 13.26 -2.69 -1.77
C MET A 677 12.37 -1.50 -2.13
N PRO A 678 12.38 -1.02 -3.38
CA PRO A 678 11.68 0.21 -3.77
C PRO A 678 10.15 0.07 -3.99
N TYR A 679 9.58 -1.14 -3.88
CA TYR A 679 8.24 -1.42 -4.42
C TYR A 679 7.16 -1.84 -3.40
N GLU A 680 7.52 -2.06 -2.13
CA GLU A 680 6.56 -2.61 -1.16
C GLU A 680 5.77 -1.52 -0.40
N GLU A 681 6.30 -0.27 -0.32
CA GLU A 681 5.61 0.84 0.36
C GLU A 681 5.88 2.21 -0.29
N PRO A 682 4.91 3.14 -0.29
CA PRO A 682 5.09 4.49 -0.86
C PRO A 682 6.15 5.32 -0.14
N SER A 683 6.43 5.04 1.14
CA SER A 683 7.48 5.69 1.92
C SER A 683 8.88 5.33 1.42
N SER A 684 9.12 4.06 1.07
CA SER A 684 10.40 3.58 0.53
C SER A 684 10.69 4.17 -0.85
N LEU A 685 9.66 4.34 -1.68
CA LEU A 685 9.78 5.00 -2.98
C LEU A 685 10.24 6.46 -2.85
N GLY A 686 9.67 7.22 -1.90
CA GLY A 686 10.06 8.61 -1.63
C GLY A 686 11.53 8.75 -1.24
N PHE A 687 12.03 7.86 -0.38
CA PHE A 687 13.43 7.80 0.01
C PHE A 687 14.35 7.52 -1.19
N MET A 688 14.02 6.51 -2.02
CA MET A 688 14.83 6.14 -3.18
C MET A 688 14.87 7.25 -4.23
N VAL A 689 13.76 7.94 -4.46
CA VAL A 689 13.70 9.12 -5.35
C VAL A 689 14.62 10.23 -4.85
N ALA A 690 14.54 10.55 -3.56
CA ALA A 690 15.39 11.58 -2.95
C ALA A 690 16.88 11.23 -3.09
N LEU A 691 17.24 9.97 -2.84
CA LEU A 691 18.61 9.47 -2.95
C LEU A 691 19.14 9.60 -4.38
N VAL A 692 18.36 9.16 -5.38
CA VAL A 692 18.73 9.27 -6.80
C VAL A 692 18.92 10.72 -7.23
N LEU A 693 18.08 11.63 -6.77
CA LEU A 693 18.18 13.06 -7.07
C LEU A 693 19.44 13.69 -6.45
N VAL A 694 19.73 13.40 -5.18
CA VAL A 694 20.94 13.89 -4.48
C VAL A 694 22.20 13.38 -5.18
N ASN A 695 22.26 12.09 -5.49
CA ASN A 695 23.40 11.48 -6.18
C ASN A 695 23.59 12.06 -7.59
N SER A 696 22.49 12.24 -8.35
CA SER A 696 22.54 12.87 -9.68
C SER A 696 23.07 14.30 -9.62
N LEU A 697 22.66 15.06 -8.60
CA LEU A 697 23.18 16.41 -8.38
C LEU A 697 24.68 16.41 -8.07
N CYS A 698 25.15 15.51 -7.20
CA CYS A 698 26.57 15.37 -6.88
C CYS A 698 27.40 15.00 -8.13
N TYR A 699 26.92 14.05 -8.94
CA TYR A 699 27.59 13.69 -10.18
C TYR A 699 27.56 14.79 -11.23
N LEU A 700 26.50 15.60 -11.31
CA LEU A 700 26.43 16.78 -12.16
C LEU A 700 27.51 17.81 -11.76
N ILE A 701 27.64 18.08 -10.46
CA ILE A 701 28.68 18.97 -9.91
C ILE A 701 30.07 18.42 -10.25
N MET A 702 30.31 17.13 -10.07
CA MET A 702 31.59 16.49 -10.42
C MET A 702 31.87 16.60 -11.91
N THR A 703 30.92 16.37 -12.79
CA THR A 703 31.07 16.45 -14.25
C THR A 703 31.38 17.88 -14.72
N VAL A 704 30.65 18.86 -14.21
CA VAL A 704 30.90 20.28 -14.51
C VAL A 704 32.28 20.72 -14.03
N THR A 705 32.66 20.27 -12.83
CA THR A 705 33.99 20.58 -12.27
C THR A 705 35.10 19.92 -13.08
N TYR A 706 34.92 18.65 -13.50
CA TYR A 706 35.83 17.94 -14.39
C TYR A 706 36.00 18.65 -15.73
N ALA A 707 34.88 19.02 -16.39
CA ALA A 707 34.94 19.74 -17.67
C ALA A 707 35.70 21.07 -17.54
N ARG A 708 35.44 21.82 -16.46
CA ARG A 708 36.17 23.08 -16.19
C ARG A 708 37.66 22.84 -15.94
N LEU A 709 37.98 21.80 -15.17
CA LEU A 709 39.36 21.42 -14.88
C LEU A 709 40.10 21.02 -16.15
N TYR A 710 39.47 20.20 -17.00
CA TYR A 710 40.01 19.79 -18.30
C TYR A 710 40.28 21.00 -19.23
N CYS A 711 39.32 21.89 -19.40
CA CYS A 711 39.47 23.09 -20.20
C CYS A 711 40.54 24.06 -19.62
N SER A 712 40.78 24.03 -18.31
CA SER A 712 41.83 24.86 -17.68
C SER A 712 43.23 24.28 -17.90
N LEU A 713 43.37 22.96 -17.97
CA LEU A 713 44.62 22.27 -18.28
C LEU A 713 45.07 22.51 -19.74
N GLU A 714 44.11 22.68 -20.68
CA GLU A 714 44.36 22.92 -22.09
C GLU A 714 44.82 24.36 -22.35
N LYS A 715 44.48 25.32 -21.46
CA LYS A 715 44.72 26.77 -21.64
C LYS A 715 45.85 27.37 -20.81
N GLY A 716 46.50 26.61 -19.93
CA GLY A 716 47.44 27.15 -18.95
C GLY A 716 48.70 26.36 -18.78
N GLU A 717 49.85 27.06 -18.67
CA GLU A 717 51.13 26.46 -18.23
C GLU A 717 51.02 26.12 -16.73
N PRO A 718 51.23 24.86 -16.32
CA PRO A 718 51.32 24.53 -14.91
C PRO A 718 52.73 24.86 -14.38
N ASP A 719 52.79 25.62 -13.32
CA ASP A 719 54.03 26.06 -12.67
C ASP A 719 54.84 24.94 -12.01
N SER A 720 54.31 23.69 -11.95
CA SER A 720 55.08 22.54 -11.49
C SER A 720 54.59 21.20 -12.07
N LEU A 721 55.54 20.33 -12.42
CA LEU A 721 55.29 18.97 -12.93
C LEU A 721 54.48 18.10 -11.94
N TRP A 722 54.56 18.40 -10.65
CA TRP A 722 53.92 17.72 -9.56
C TRP A 722 52.41 17.97 -9.49
N ASP A 723 51.99 19.24 -9.69
CA ASP A 723 50.58 19.61 -9.69
C ASP A 723 49.83 19.01 -10.88
N CYS A 724 50.49 18.89 -12.03
CA CYS A 724 49.93 18.31 -13.24
C CYS A 724 49.59 16.80 -13.04
N SER A 725 50.48 16.05 -12.40
CA SER A 725 50.26 14.61 -12.09
C SER A 725 49.09 14.38 -11.14
N MET A 726 48.96 15.18 -10.10
CA MET A 726 47.85 15.07 -9.15
C MET A 726 46.51 15.48 -9.77
N ILE A 727 46.48 16.55 -10.58
CA ILE A 727 45.30 16.97 -11.32
C ILE A 727 44.85 15.88 -12.27
N ARG A 728 45.78 15.27 -13.02
CA ARG A 728 45.49 14.18 -13.93
C ARG A 728 44.91 12.95 -13.19
N HIS A 729 45.44 12.60 -12.04
CA HIS A 729 44.92 11.50 -11.23
C HIS A 729 43.46 11.77 -10.79
N VAL A 730 43.20 12.97 -10.22
CA VAL A 730 41.82 13.35 -9.82
C VAL A 730 40.87 13.41 -11.01
N ALA A 731 41.35 13.89 -12.19
CA ALA A 731 40.56 13.91 -13.41
C ALA A 731 40.16 12.48 -13.86
N TRP A 732 41.11 11.53 -13.86
CA TRP A 732 40.80 10.14 -14.16
C TRP A 732 39.82 9.52 -13.15
N LEU A 733 39.96 9.84 -11.88
CA LEU A 733 39.10 9.38 -10.80
C LEU A 733 37.66 9.85 -10.99
N LEU A 734 37.51 11.16 -11.29
CA LEU A 734 36.20 11.75 -11.56
C LEU A 734 35.56 11.17 -12.84
N PHE A 735 36.32 11.06 -13.92
CA PHE A 735 35.84 10.53 -15.19
C PHE A 735 35.34 9.09 -15.03
N THR A 736 36.13 8.23 -14.39
CA THR A 736 35.77 6.82 -14.19
C THR A 736 34.49 6.69 -13.35
N ASN A 737 34.38 7.47 -12.26
CA ASN A 737 33.19 7.42 -11.42
C ASN A 737 31.96 7.94 -12.15
N CYS A 738 32.05 9.04 -12.93
CA CYS A 738 30.92 9.53 -13.73
C CYS A 738 30.49 8.50 -14.79
N LEU A 739 31.44 7.82 -15.46
CA LEU A 739 31.16 6.80 -16.45
C LEU A 739 30.42 5.60 -15.84
N LEU A 740 30.85 5.15 -14.66
CA LEU A 740 30.24 4.02 -13.95
C LEU A 740 28.87 4.37 -13.34
N TYR A 741 28.64 5.63 -13.01
CA TYR A 741 27.33 6.05 -12.50
C TYR A 741 26.25 6.11 -13.58
N PHE A 742 26.64 6.34 -14.85
CA PHE A 742 25.67 6.48 -15.94
C PHE A 742 24.71 5.28 -16.07
N PRO A 743 25.15 4.00 -16.07
CA PRO A 743 24.23 2.86 -16.07
C PRO A 743 23.31 2.82 -14.85
N VAL A 744 23.83 3.16 -13.66
CA VAL A 744 23.06 3.17 -12.41
C VAL A 744 21.96 4.24 -12.48
N ALA A 745 22.30 5.46 -12.90
CA ALA A 745 21.35 6.56 -13.08
C ALA A 745 20.27 6.19 -14.12
N PHE A 746 20.69 5.65 -15.28
CA PHE A 746 19.76 5.22 -16.32
C PHE A 746 18.76 4.20 -15.82
N LEU A 747 19.19 3.17 -15.10
CA LEU A 747 18.32 2.14 -14.52
C LEU A 747 17.39 2.73 -13.45
N SER A 748 17.90 3.61 -12.60
CA SER A 748 17.10 4.26 -11.56
C SER A 748 15.99 5.14 -12.15
N PHE A 749 16.31 5.97 -13.15
CA PHE A 749 15.31 6.80 -13.82
C PHE A 749 14.33 5.97 -14.66
N SER A 750 14.81 4.92 -15.34
CA SER A 750 13.96 3.99 -16.09
C SER A 750 12.95 3.30 -15.18
N SER A 751 13.38 2.88 -13.99
CA SER A 751 12.52 2.29 -12.97
C SER A 751 11.47 3.29 -12.45
N LEU A 752 11.88 4.53 -12.14
CA LEU A 752 10.97 5.59 -11.67
C LEU A 752 9.91 5.97 -12.72
N LEU A 753 10.28 5.96 -14.00
CA LEU A 753 9.38 6.29 -15.12
C LEU A 753 8.53 5.08 -15.57
N LYS A 754 8.65 3.92 -14.89
CA LYS A 754 7.96 2.66 -15.23
C LYS A 754 8.16 2.25 -16.71
N LEU A 755 9.35 2.51 -17.26
CA LEU A 755 9.67 2.11 -18.63
C LEU A 755 9.91 0.59 -18.70
N PRO A 756 9.29 -0.13 -19.65
CA PRO A 756 9.34 -1.61 -19.74
C PRO A 756 10.64 -2.08 -20.36
N SER A 757 11.79 -1.87 -19.74
CA SER A 757 13.04 -2.15 -20.47
C SER A 757 14.09 -2.98 -19.76
N VAL A 758 14.00 -3.17 -18.45
CA VAL A 758 15.11 -3.84 -17.75
C VAL A 758 14.60 -4.89 -16.76
N GLY A 759 14.95 -6.14 -17.01
CA GLY A 759 14.60 -7.24 -16.10
C GLY A 759 15.29 -7.09 -14.72
N PRO A 760 14.66 -7.57 -13.63
CA PRO A 760 15.19 -7.49 -12.27
C PRO A 760 16.55 -8.22 -12.10
N GLU A 761 16.86 -9.19 -12.94
CA GLU A 761 18.18 -9.85 -13.02
C GLU A 761 19.31 -8.86 -13.36
N VAL A 762 19.06 -7.98 -14.34
CA VAL A 762 20.04 -6.98 -14.76
C VAL A 762 20.25 -5.94 -13.67
N VAL A 763 19.15 -5.50 -13.02
CA VAL A 763 19.22 -4.56 -11.90
C VAL A 763 20.07 -5.13 -10.77
N LYS A 764 19.83 -6.39 -10.38
CA LYS A 764 20.63 -7.08 -9.36
C LYS A 764 22.11 -7.17 -9.76
N SER A 765 22.39 -7.49 -11.03
CA SER A 765 23.77 -7.58 -11.54
C SER A 765 24.49 -6.23 -11.47
N VAL A 766 23.80 -5.14 -11.81
CA VAL A 766 24.34 -3.78 -11.70
C VAL A 766 24.59 -3.39 -10.23
N LEU A 767 23.68 -3.70 -9.32
CA LEU A 767 23.87 -3.44 -7.90
C LEU A 767 25.05 -4.20 -7.29
N LEU A 768 25.27 -5.45 -7.70
CA LEU A 768 26.34 -6.29 -7.16
C LEU A 768 27.71 -6.03 -7.78
N VAL A 769 27.78 -5.59 -9.03
CA VAL A 769 29.05 -5.44 -9.78
C VAL A 769 29.36 -3.97 -10.07
N VAL A 770 28.42 -3.20 -10.66
CA VAL A 770 28.73 -1.83 -11.13
C VAL A 770 28.80 -0.84 -9.96
N VAL A 771 27.87 -0.93 -9.01
CA VAL A 771 27.85 -0.03 -7.84
C VAL A 771 29.12 -0.14 -6.98
N PRO A 772 29.64 -1.32 -6.61
CA PRO A 772 30.87 -1.42 -5.82
C PRO A 772 32.16 -1.31 -6.64
N LEU A 773 32.10 -1.31 -7.99
CA LEU A 773 33.27 -1.25 -8.87
C LEU A 773 34.16 -0.02 -8.62
N PRO A 774 33.64 1.21 -8.36
CA PRO A 774 34.46 2.35 -7.97
C PRO A 774 35.34 2.10 -6.76
N ALA A 775 34.85 1.31 -5.77
CA ALA A 775 35.60 1.03 -4.55
C ALA A 775 36.89 0.23 -4.78
N CYS A 776 36.98 -0.56 -5.88
CA CYS A 776 38.21 -1.24 -6.25
C CYS A 776 39.02 -0.45 -7.32
N LEU A 777 38.36 0.31 -8.21
CA LEU A 777 39.06 1.06 -9.26
C LEU A 777 39.76 2.32 -8.71
N ASN A 778 39.12 3.05 -7.79
CA ASN A 778 39.70 4.26 -7.20
C ASN A 778 41.07 4.03 -6.56
N PRO A 779 41.24 3.06 -5.64
CA PRO A 779 42.56 2.76 -5.09
C PRO A 779 43.54 2.21 -6.11
N LEU A 780 43.06 1.44 -7.10
CA LEU A 780 43.89 0.91 -8.16
C LEU A 780 44.49 2.05 -9.03
N LEU A 781 43.63 3.05 -9.38
CA LEU A 781 44.10 4.25 -10.11
C LEU A 781 45.13 5.04 -9.29
N TYR A 782 44.96 5.12 -7.95
CA TYR A 782 45.93 5.74 -7.06
C TYR A 782 47.29 5.00 -7.08
N VAL A 783 47.26 3.67 -6.93
CA VAL A 783 48.47 2.83 -6.91
C VAL A 783 49.22 2.88 -8.23
N LEU A 784 48.49 2.86 -9.36
CA LEU A 784 49.11 2.81 -10.70
C LEU A 784 49.64 4.16 -11.21
N PHE A 785 48.86 5.23 -10.99
CA PHE A 785 49.10 6.53 -11.65
C PHE A 785 49.62 7.62 -10.72
N ASN A 786 49.66 7.40 -9.38
CA ASN A 786 50.14 8.43 -8.49
C ASN A 786 51.61 8.25 -8.15
N PRO A 787 52.51 9.16 -8.51
CA PRO A 787 53.95 9.09 -8.23
C PRO A 787 54.24 9.12 -6.73
N HIS A 788 53.45 9.80 -5.93
CA HIS A 788 53.63 9.88 -4.46
C HIS A 788 53.44 8.51 -3.78
N PHE A 789 52.62 7.62 -4.35
CA PHE A 789 52.46 6.27 -3.80
C PHE A 789 53.78 5.49 -3.74
N ARG A 790 54.57 5.61 -4.83
CA ARG A 790 55.88 4.91 -4.92
C ARG A 790 56.89 5.50 -3.93
N GLU A 791 56.88 6.83 -3.75
CA GLU A 791 57.73 7.51 -2.78
C GLU A 791 57.33 7.17 -1.35
N ASP A 792 56.05 7.27 -1.02
CA ASP A 792 55.53 6.95 0.31
C ASP A 792 55.79 5.48 0.67
N LEU A 793 55.62 4.56 -0.27
CA LEU A 793 55.92 3.14 -0.11
C LEU A 793 57.44 2.91 0.09
N GLY A 794 58.28 3.64 -0.67
CA GLY A 794 59.75 3.61 -0.51
C GLY A 794 60.24 4.09 0.88
N LEU A 795 59.62 5.16 1.37
CA LEU A 795 59.89 5.69 2.74
C LEU A 795 59.44 4.70 3.82
N LEU A 796 58.26 4.09 3.65
CA LEU A 796 57.76 3.07 4.58
C LEU A 796 58.69 1.84 4.62
N HIS A 797 59.14 1.37 3.43
CA HIS A 797 60.05 0.24 3.31
C HIS A 797 61.42 0.50 3.98
N ARG A 798 61.96 1.72 3.81
CA ARG A 798 63.21 2.14 4.51
C ARG A 798 62.99 2.15 6.02
N ARG A 799 61.84 2.63 6.53
CA ARG A 799 61.51 2.64 7.95
C ARG A 799 61.41 1.23 8.54
N THR A 800 60.75 0.31 7.86
CA THR A 800 60.62 -1.09 8.30
C THR A 800 61.96 -1.83 8.24
N ARG A 801 62.80 -1.62 7.25
CA ARG A 801 64.16 -2.13 7.22
C ARG A 801 65.03 -1.54 8.34
N GLY A 802 64.94 -0.24 8.61
CA GLY A 802 65.64 0.39 9.71
C GLY A 802 65.23 -0.19 11.08
N ALA A 803 63.92 -0.46 11.30
CA ALA A 803 63.42 -1.08 12.51
C ALA A 803 63.86 -2.55 12.66
N LEU A 804 63.96 -3.31 11.55
CA LEU A 804 64.46 -4.68 11.57
C LEU A 804 66.00 -4.74 11.82
N HIS A 805 66.74 -3.70 11.40
CA HIS A 805 68.17 -3.61 11.70
C HIS A 805 68.48 -3.22 13.17
N LEU A 806 67.59 -2.54 13.86
CA LEU A 806 67.71 -2.21 15.28
C LEU A 806 67.42 -3.40 16.23
N SER A 807 66.79 -4.46 15.75
CA SER A 807 66.43 -5.65 16.53
C SER A 807 67.48 -6.77 16.47
N ARG A 808 68.65 -6.60 15.80
CA ARG A 808 69.78 -7.51 15.89
C ARG A 808 70.71 -7.10 17.04
N PRO A 809 71.02 -7.98 17.99
CA PRO A 809 71.94 -7.64 19.07
C PRO A 809 73.39 -7.46 18.52
N ARG A 810 73.94 -6.27 18.72
CA ARG A 810 75.35 -6.02 18.43
C ARG A 810 76.27 -6.92 19.28
N ARG A 811 76.97 -7.83 18.65
CA ARG A 811 78.18 -8.42 19.19
C ARG A 811 79.29 -7.37 19.14
N LEU A 812 79.77 -6.99 20.29
CA LEU A 812 81.02 -6.21 20.44
C LEU A 812 82.20 -7.02 19.88
N SER A 813 82.92 -6.45 18.94
CA SER A 813 84.31 -6.78 18.71
C SER A 813 85.07 -5.50 18.50
N LEU A 814 85.99 -5.24 19.53
CA LEU A 814 87.06 -4.31 19.43
C LEU A 814 88.06 -4.68 18.37
N VAL A 815 88.52 -3.78 17.49
CA VAL A 815 89.89 -3.67 17.01
C VAL A 815 90.12 -2.27 16.39
N SER A 816 91.18 -1.68 16.81
CA SER A 816 92.02 -0.56 16.65
C SER A 816 92.25 -0.02 15.21
N LEU A 817 92.46 1.33 15.26
CA LEU A 817 93.36 2.21 14.51
C LEU A 817 93.90 1.74 13.09
N ASN A 818 93.70 2.55 12.04
CA ASN A 818 94.77 3.42 11.50
C ASN A 818 94.16 4.30 10.34
N SER A 819 94.61 5.50 10.41
CA SER A 819 94.74 6.64 9.52
C SER A 819 94.66 6.50 8.03
N GLU A 820 94.30 7.58 7.50
CA GLU A 820 94.69 8.25 6.22
C GLU A 820 93.83 8.13 5.02
N ASP A 821 93.55 9.37 4.61
CA ASP A 821 93.40 9.95 3.30
C ASP A 821 92.03 10.00 2.62
N ALA A 822 91.70 11.24 2.61
CA ALA A 822 91.35 12.13 1.47
C ALA A 822 90.01 11.99 0.72
N GLU A 823 89.35 13.15 0.93
CA GLU A 823 88.76 13.94 -0.11
C GLU A 823 87.68 13.30 -1.02
N LYS A 824 86.49 13.79 -0.85
CA LYS A 824 85.78 14.74 -1.66
C LYS A 824 84.28 14.60 -1.60
N GLN A 825 83.75 15.72 -1.22
CA GLN A 825 82.52 16.34 -1.72
C GLN A 825 81.23 15.53 -1.57
N SER A 826 80.26 15.99 -0.98
CA SER A 826 79.64 17.30 -0.94
C SER A 826 78.14 17.21 -0.75
N CYS A 827 77.59 18.10 -0.06
CA CYS A 827 76.20 18.54 -0.04
C CYS A 827 75.16 17.64 0.61
N ASP A 828 74.83 17.92 1.69
CA ASP A 828 73.91 18.95 2.25
C ASP A 828 72.52 18.37 2.49
N SER A 829 72.27 18.25 3.73
CA SER A 829 71.00 18.68 4.22
C SER A 829 71.02 18.75 5.74
N THR A 830 71.01 19.94 6.17
CA THR A 830 70.80 20.35 7.55
C THR A 830 69.56 19.69 8.12
N GLN A 831 69.83 18.85 9.10
CA GLN A 831 68.80 18.37 10.01
C GLN A 831 68.84 19.23 11.23
N ALA A 832 67.74 19.91 11.49
CA ALA A 832 67.46 20.44 12.80
C ALA A 832 67.02 19.32 13.74
N LEU A 833 67.85 19.00 14.66
CA LEU A 833 67.57 18.18 15.84
C LEU A 833 66.78 19.05 16.83
N VAL A 834 65.60 18.66 17.16
CA VAL A 834 64.85 19.22 18.28
C VAL A 834 64.99 18.26 19.45
N THR A 835 65.75 18.68 20.42
CA THR A 835 65.86 18.08 21.77
C THR A 835 64.78 18.68 22.63
N PHE A 836 64.12 17.88 23.39
CA PHE A 836 63.23 18.26 24.48
C PHE A 836 64.06 18.91 25.60
N GLY A 837 63.57 20.04 26.14
CA GLY A 837 64.02 20.62 27.41
C GLY A 837 62.88 21.47 27.95
N VAL A 838 62.58 21.17 29.21
CA VAL A 838 61.51 21.73 30.04
C VAL A 838 62.02 23.00 30.68
N SER A 839 61.08 23.89 31.03
CA SER A 839 61.02 24.93 32.09
C SER A 839 61.40 26.35 31.78
N GLU A 840 60.40 27.16 31.98
CA GLU A 840 60.30 28.34 32.91
C GLU A 840 60.97 29.62 32.56
N GLU A 841 60.09 30.64 32.49
CA GLU A 841 60.12 31.99 33.11
C GLU A 841 60.91 33.13 32.41
N GLU A 842 60.08 34.15 32.15
CA GLU A 842 60.26 35.59 32.46
C GLU A 842 61.07 36.52 31.51
N GLU A 843 60.34 37.56 31.18
CA GLU A 843 60.59 39.00 31.12
C GLU A 843 61.50 39.65 30.07
N GLU A 844 60.75 40.56 29.39
CA GLU A 844 61.06 41.97 29.15
C GLU A 844 62.09 42.44 28.07
N SER A 845 61.48 43.23 27.19
CA SER A 845 62.04 44.61 26.87
C SER A 845 62.92 44.79 25.63
N ARG A 846 62.27 45.56 24.70
CA ARG A 846 62.80 46.68 23.94
C ARG A 846 64.00 46.55 22.93
N GLY A 847 63.66 47.04 21.67
CA GLY A 847 64.61 47.92 21.05
C GLY A 847 64.84 47.69 19.54
N ALA A 848 64.16 48.44 18.81
CA ALA A 848 64.56 49.24 17.64
C ALA A 848 65.72 48.78 16.70
N GLY A 849 65.47 48.77 15.39
CA GLY A 849 66.44 49.36 14.51
C GLY A 849 66.76 48.70 13.16
N GLN A 850 66.16 49.25 12.13
CA GLN A 850 66.77 49.54 10.83
C GLN A 850 67.20 48.46 9.85
N GLN A 851 66.56 48.56 8.70
CA GLN A 851 66.99 48.16 7.33
C GLN A 851 68.38 48.74 6.92
N PRO A 852 69.07 48.25 5.84
CA PRO A 852 68.51 48.32 4.47
C PRO A 852 69.05 47.28 3.46
N SER A 853 68.24 47.14 2.38
CA SER A 853 68.49 46.99 0.95
C SER A 853 69.77 46.39 0.36
N ALA A 854 69.61 45.55 -0.67
CA ALA A 854 70.09 45.64 -2.04
C ALA A 854 69.94 44.31 -2.82
N GLU A 855 69.19 44.29 -3.83
CA GLU A 855 69.41 44.10 -5.28
C GLU A 855 70.29 42.95 -5.76
N ALA A 856 69.69 42.07 -6.54
CA ALA A 856 69.92 41.92 -8.00
C ALA A 856 70.40 40.55 -8.52
N HIS A 857 69.82 40.19 -9.61
CA HIS A 857 70.22 39.36 -10.75
C HIS A 857 69.79 37.90 -10.88
N HIS A 858 68.89 37.73 -11.88
CA HIS A 858 68.62 36.50 -12.62
C HIS A 858 69.75 36.10 -13.59
N PRO A 859 69.77 34.79 -14.02
CA PRO A 859 69.45 34.46 -15.39
C PRO A 859 68.72 33.10 -15.55
N PRO A 860 68.39 32.72 -16.81
CA PRO A 860 67.14 32.09 -17.17
C PRO A 860 67.21 30.55 -17.34
N VAL A 861 66.05 29.87 -17.23
CA VAL A 861 65.91 28.42 -17.39
C VAL A 861 65.04 28.14 -18.63
N ALA A 862 65.53 27.19 -19.43
CA ALA A 862 64.96 26.70 -20.68
C ALA A 862 63.78 25.73 -20.44
N PHE A 863 62.80 25.87 -21.33
CA PHE A 863 61.59 25.01 -21.42
C PHE A 863 61.86 23.66 -22.10
N ILE A 864 61.24 22.57 -21.59
CA ILE A 864 60.99 21.35 -22.35
C ILE A 864 59.49 20.98 -22.18
N PRO A 865 58.71 20.76 -23.26
CA PRO A 865 57.27 20.51 -23.19
C PRO A 865 56.91 19.11 -22.82
N CYS A 866 55.89 18.96 -21.96
CA CYS A 866 55.22 17.68 -21.69
C CYS A 866 54.38 17.22 -22.88
N ARG A 867 54.74 16.11 -23.46
CA ARG A 867 53.82 15.26 -24.26
C ARG A 867 53.16 14.20 -23.39
#